data_2d2dd03d9366bc8632637c7465e1f2e3
#
_entry.id   2d2dd03d9366bc8632637c7465e1f2e3
#
_cell.length_a   1.000
_cell.length_b   1.000
_cell.length_c   1.000
_cell.angle_alpha   90.00
_cell.angle_beta   90.00
_cell.angle_gamma   90.00
#
_symmetry.space_group_name_H-M   'P 1'
#
loop_
_entity.id
_entity.type
_entity.pdbx_description
1 polymer ?
#
loop_
_entity_poly.entity_id
_entity_poly.type
_entity_poly.pdbx_seq_one_letter_code
_entity_poly.pdbx_strand_id
1 'polypeptide(L)'
;STERGYIDSLDFKVNGKKVNWSYHPEWIDVVKLNLATPLKPAETIIIETPFFVKLPDEVFSRLGHTGKHYEITQWYPKPSVYDKNGWHPMPYLNQGEFYSEFGTFDVKITLPENYKVMATGDLVNGEKEYLWLEGLTAITDSLNALPKKELKKWIKVQKESLKKSNTDSSNSKFKTLHFRQENVHDFAWFADKKWLVQKGELSLPSRSDPIALWSFYLPKNAELWRNSIEYLHDSGYWFSKYYGDYPYNHITAVDGDLSAGGGMEYPNITVIASMPSKHLLELVIMHEVGHNWFYGIIGSNERYHTWMDEGLNDYSNIRYWQDKYKDTNERLVVFEPIQDKLGIAKSLQYSWFSYLQYASSAKSNNVQPLNLKADEYTSSNYGLNYSKTGVFTRFLHHYLGDEKMDEIMQEYYRKWKYRHPTPVDFKAVFDSKTNKNLNWYFKGALETIDYIDYAITKKGNQFIVSNNGTLNTPVEVVFYGKNKNEIERTWLENIDKEKSIQGPKGAGYAIIDPDEHMPDVKRENNSTRSTLRFHWVWDQPTYYDHDINFVPWANVNYYNGFTPGLMLYKGGAPGYSGLTAFEPMWDIKNEKPVGEIYKSFNFEENIFDESKLEISGMRWHGNSGGKVKFNGRISSKATNDFSVLLSLNHLEKAILDSNLYSSGEFITSTFQYSFNKKLEGLITDVSFKSGILFSDNFSKSWMEVKTIIKPQKKINFNFRGWAGDFYNDKEIPNQYRTYLSGGIDPTFSRHIYDRTGQSNFSLMQNQYIQSGPALRGLLKKDNLFVSSESMVWGVNLDAKIAFLPKFFYDIAGG
;
A
#
# COMPACT_ATOMS: atom_id res chain seq x y z
N SER A 1 4.11 11.29 -29.54
CA SER A 1 4.01 12.35 -28.55
C SER A 1 5.40 12.92 -28.30
N THR A 2 5.52 14.23 -28.20
CA THR A 2 6.78 14.92 -27.90
C THR A 2 7.29 14.64 -26.46
N GLU A 3 6.45 14.10 -25.62
CA GLU A 3 6.72 13.83 -24.21
C GLU A 3 7.35 12.44 -23.94
N ARG A 4 7.36 11.55 -24.93
CA ARG A 4 7.92 10.20 -24.77
C ARG A 4 9.44 10.19 -24.81
N GLY A 5 10.07 9.37 -23.91
CA GLY A 5 11.41 8.88 -24.12
C GLY A 5 11.43 7.75 -25.14
N TYR A 6 12.59 7.54 -25.77
CA TYR A 6 12.83 6.42 -26.69
C TYR A 6 14.34 6.21 -26.89
N ILE A 7 14.69 5.00 -27.32
CA ILE A 7 16.01 4.66 -27.84
C ILE A 7 15.89 4.50 -29.36
N ASP A 8 16.78 5.13 -30.12
CA ASP A 8 16.78 5.17 -31.59
C ASP A 8 18.21 5.11 -32.15
N SER A 9 18.34 5.21 -33.47
CA SER A 9 19.62 5.20 -34.20
C SER A 9 20.43 3.91 -34.07
N LEU A 10 19.75 2.77 -33.89
CA LEU A 10 20.34 1.45 -33.75
C LEU A 10 20.91 0.96 -35.11
N ASP A 11 22.15 0.53 -35.13
CA ASP A 11 22.84 -0.11 -36.31
C ASP A 11 23.74 -1.26 -35.81
N PHE A 12 23.11 -2.41 -35.52
CA PHE A 12 23.82 -3.53 -34.89
C PHE A 12 24.85 -4.17 -35.83
N LYS A 13 26.05 -4.39 -35.28
CA LYS A 13 27.10 -5.19 -35.87
C LYS A 13 27.49 -6.32 -34.93
N VAL A 14 27.83 -7.47 -35.50
CA VAL A 14 28.38 -8.61 -34.76
C VAL A 14 29.77 -8.89 -35.33
N ASN A 15 30.82 -8.84 -34.50
CA ASN A 15 32.22 -8.95 -34.89
C ASN A 15 32.57 -8.00 -36.07
N GLY A 16 32.09 -6.74 -35.96
CA GLY A 16 32.33 -5.67 -36.97
C GLY A 16 31.50 -5.79 -38.27
N LYS A 17 30.67 -6.83 -38.44
CA LYS A 17 29.82 -7.02 -39.63
C LYS A 17 28.35 -6.70 -39.29
N LYS A 18 27.65 -6.01 -40.21
CA LYS A 18 26.20 -5.74 -40.05
C LYS A 18 25.43 -7.05 -39.88
N VAL A 19 24.48 -7.04 -38.99
CA VAL A 19 23.59 -8.15 -38.71
C VAL A 19 22.14 -7.76 -39.02
N ASN A 20 21.36 -8.71 -39.53
CA ASN A 20 19.91 -8.51 -39.71
C ASN A 20 19.22 -8.55 -38.36
N TRP A 21 18.40 -7.54 -38.07
CA TRP A 21 17.64 -7.46 -36.85
C TRP A 21 16.23 -6.95 -37.11
N SER A 22 15.31 -7.20 -36.18
CA SER A 22 13.92 -6.75 -36.23
C SER A 22 13.38 -6.50 -34.85
N TYR A 23 12.40 -5.64 -34.73
CA TYR A 23 11.62 -5.52 -33.50
C TYR A 23 10.81 -6.79 -33.26
N HIS A 24 10.57 -7.08 -31.98
CA HIS A 24 9.60 -8.12 -31.60
C HIS A 24 8.21 -7.73 -32.09
N PRO A 25 7.39 -8.69 -32.60
CA PRO A 25 6.10 -8.35 -33.21
C PRO A 25 5.10 -7.71 -32.21
N GLU A 26 5.21 -8.01 -30.93
CA GLU A 26 4.29 -7.50 -29.89
C GLU A 26 4.95 -6.44 -29.00
N TRP A 27 6.27 -6.48 -28.80
CA TRP A 27 6.99 -5.65 -27.83
C TRP A 27 7.95 -4.68 -28.52
N ILE A 28 7.58 -3.41 -28.51
CA ILE A 28 8.31 -2.35 -29.23
C ILE A 28 9.72 -2.09 -28.67
N ASP A 29 9.97 -2.47 -27.43
CA ASP A 29 11.23 -2.29 -26.70
C ASP A 29 12.14 -3.53 -26.72
N VAL A 30 11.77 -4.55 -27.49
CA VAL A 30 12.56 -5.77 -27.66
C VAL A 30 12.96 -5.94 -29.12
N VAL A 31 14.24 -6.23 -29.36
CA VAL A 31 14.77 -6.51 -30.71
C VAL A 31 15.38 -7.90 -30.76
N LYS A 32 15.29 -8.54 -31.92
CA LYS A 32 15.90 -9.82 -32.23
C LYS A 32 17.03 -9.63 -33.25
N LEU A 33 18.24 -10.05 -32.89
CA LEU A 33 19.39 -10.12 -33.80
C LEU A 33 19.50 -11.55 -34.40
N ASN A 34 19.59 -11.64 -35.72
CA ASN A 34 19.74 -12.93 -36.41
C ASN A 34 21.23 -13.19 -36.66
N LEU A 35 21.88 -13.94 -35.80
CA LEU A 35 23.31 -14.27 -35.95
C LEU A 35 23.54 -15.11 -37.23
N ALA A 36 24.55 -14.75 -38.01
CA ALA A 36 24.93 -15.50 -39.22
C ALA A 36 25.38 -16.94 -38.90
N THR A 37 25.96 -17.13 -37.72
CA THR A 37 26.38 -18.44 -37.20
C THR A 37 25.95 -18.52 -35.73
N PRO A 38 25.34 -19.62 -35.29
CA PRO A 38 25.02 -19.81 -33.87
C PRO A 38 26.26 -19.71 -33.00
N LEU A 39 26.15 -18.97 -31.87
CA LEU A 39 27.17 -18.89 -30.84
C LEU A 39 27.28 -20.24 -30.12
N LYS A 40 28.43 -20.89 -30.15
CA LYS A 40 28.65 -22.16 -29.43
C LYS A 40 29.07 -21.92 -27.98
N PRO A 41 28.92 -22.91 -27.10
CA PRO A 41 29.44 -22.83 -25.74
C PRO A 41 30.91 -22.41 -25.71
N ALA A 42 31.24 -21.52 -24.76
CA ALA A 42 32.57 -20.93 -24.60
C ALA A 42 33.08 -20.02 -25.75
N GLU A 43 32.26 -19.75 -26.77
CA GLU A 43 32.58 -18.73 -27.79
C GLU A 43 32.13 -17.32 -27.29
N THR A 44 32.86 -16.32 -27.81
CA THR A 44 32.57 -14.89 -27.55
C THR A 44 32.25 -14.18 -28.85
N ILE A 45 31.26 -13.32 -28.85
CA ILE A 45 30.99 -12.37 -29.94
C ILE A 45 30.99 -10.95 -29.40
N ILE A 46 31.31 -10.00 -30.28
CA ILE A 46 31.22 -8.57 -29.99
C ILE A 46 29.99 -8.03 -30.71
N ILE A 47 29.07 -7.45 -29.95
CA ILE A 47 27.91 -6.74 -30.49
C ILE A 47 28.12 -5.25 -30.28
N GLU A 48 28.01 -4.49 -31.38
CA GLU A 48 28.19 -3.04 -31.39
C GLU A 48 26.95 -2.37 -31.97
N THR A 49 26.54 -1.26 -31.41
CA THR A 49 25.50 -0.38 -31.99
C THR A 49 25.69 1.04 -31.48
N PRO A 50 25.61 2.06 -32.36
CA PRO A 50 25.30 3.40 -31.90
C PRO A 50 23.88 3.42 -31.38
N PHE A 51 23.57 4.35 -30.51
CA PHE A 51 22.19 4.60 -30.09
C PHE A 51 22.02 6.03 -29.61
N PHE A 52 20.82 6.55 -29.77
CA PHE A 52 20.36 7.84 -29.24
C PHE A 52 19.27 7.62 -28.23
N VAL A 53 19.38 8.28 -27.08
CA VAL A 53 18.35 8.22 -26.03
C VAL A 53 17.72 9.59 -25.90
N LYS A 54 16.43 9.69 -26.18
CA LYS A 54 15.65 10.86 -25.81
C LYS A 54 15.11 10.69 -24.38
N LEU A 55 15.53 11.57 -23.49
CA LEU A 55 14.98 11.62 -22.12
C LEU A 55 13.63 12.35 -22.12
N PRO A 56 12.65 11.88 -21.35
CA PRO A 56 11.40 12.62 -21.10
C PRO A 56 11.66 13.93 -20.33
N ASP A 57 10.83 14.95 -20.58
CA ASP A 57 10.88 16.26 -19.89
C ASP A 57 10.41 16.21 -18.42
N GLU A 58 9.83 15.10 -17.99
CA GLU A 58 9.48 14.77 -16.60
C GLU A 58 9.99 13.36 -16.32
N VAL A 59 10.24 13.02 -15.05
CA VAL A 59 10.57 11.66 -14.67
C VAL A 59 9.32 10.79 -14.78
N PHE A 60 9.29 9.97 -15.82
CA PHE A 60 8.27 8.95 -16.00
C PHE A 60 8.75 7.63 -15.37
N SER A 61 7.99 7.12 -14.41
CA SER A 61 8.43 5.97 -13.63
C SER A 61 9.76 6.28 -12.93
N ARG A 62 10.88 6.07 -13.59
CA ARG A 62 12.24 6.16 -13.04
C ARG A 62 13.27 6.81 -14.01
N LEU A 63 12.89 7.13 -15.22
CA LEU A 63 13.74 7.72 -16.26
C LEU A 63 13.24 9.11 -16.64
N GLY A 64 14.16 10.07 -16.74
CA GLY A 64 13.82 11.39 -17.24
C GLY A 64 14.64 12.52 -16.64
N HIS A 65 14.13 13.74 -16.72
CA HIS A 65 14.72 14.89 -16.05
C HIS A 65 13.68 15.91 -15.59
N THR A 66 13.94 16.53 -14.46
CA THR A 66 13.16 17.66 -13.97
C THR A 66 14.06 18.90 -13.95
N GLY A 67 13.92 19.75 -14.95
CA GLY A 67 14.82 20.88 -15.15
C GLY A 67 16.27 20.44 -15.40
N LYS A 68 17.14 20.61 -14.41
CA LYS A 68 18.58 20.23 -14.47
C LYS A 68 18.93 19.04 -13.56
N HIS A 69 17.95 18.37 -13.06
CA HIS A 69 18.06 17.11 -12.35
C HIS A 69 17.82 15.95 -13.34
N TYR A 70 18.71 14.99 -13.42
CA TYR A 70 18.70 13.89 -14.39
C TYR A 70 18.72 12.56 -13.68
N GLU A 71 17.80 11.66 -14.07
CA GLU A 71 17.73 10.28 -13.66
C GLU A 71 17.87 9.40 -14.92
N ILE A 72 19.03 8.80 -15.11
CA ILE A 72 19.38 8.08 -16.32
C ILE A 72 19.41 6.58 -16.02
N THR A 73 18.26 5.97 -16.23
CA THR A 73 18.00 4.57 -15.93
C THR A 73 17.38 3.90 -17.16
N GLN A 74 17.53 2.59 -17.34
CA GLN A 74 17.00 1.85 -18.50
C GLN A 74 17.36 2.52 -19.85
N TRP A 75 18.59 3.05 -19.97
CA TRP A 75 18.98 4.00 -21.00
C TRP A 75 19.80 3.41 -22.16
N TYR A 76 20.16 2.13 -22.08
CA TYR A 76 20.99 1.45 -23.07
C TYR A 76 20.37 0.11 -23.49
N PRO A 77 20.64 -0.37 -24.73
CA PRO A 77 20.28 -1.72 -25.14
C PRO A 77 21.06 -2.76 -24.34
N LYS A 78 20.37 -3.72 -23.72
CA LYS A 78 20.99 -4.82 -22.97
C LYS A 78 20.52 -6.19 -23.48
N PRO A 79 21.37 -7.26 -23.42
CA PRO A 79 20.96 -8.59 -23.81
C PRO A 79 19.92 -9.14 -22.83
N SER A 80 18.95 -9.91 -23.35
CA SER A 80 18.07 -10.73 -22.51
C SER A 80 18.85 -11.88 -21.90
N VAL A 81 18.41 -12.34 -20.72
CA VAL A 81 18.96 -13.54 -20.09
C VAL A 81 18.65 -14.77 -20.94
N TYR A 82 19.64 -15.66 -21.05
CA TYR A 82 19.50 -16.98 -21.63
C TYR A 82 19.89 -18.03 -20.59
N ASP A 83 18.94 -18.78 -20.10
CA ASP A 83 19.15 -19.82 -19.10
C ASP A 83 18.70 -21.21 -19.59
N LYS A 84 18.56 -22.16 -18.66
CA LYS A 84 18.13 -23.55 -18.97
C LYS A 84 16.74 -23.63 -19.64
N ASN A 85 15.93 -22.59 -19.52
CA ASN A 85 14.60 -22.48 -20.12
C ASN A 85 14.60 -21.71 -21.44
N GLY A 86 15.77 -21.24 -21.92
CA GLY A 86 15.96 -20.46 -23.15
C GLY A 86 16.03 -18.96 -22.90
N TRP A 87 15.64 -18.20 -23.92
CA TRP A 87 15.63 -16.74 -23.87
C TRP A 87 14.46 -16.19 -23.05
N HIS A 88 14.75 -15.16 -22.26
CA HIS A 88 13.75 -14.40 -21.48
C HIS A 88 13.62 -12.97 -21.99
N PRO A 89 13.11 -12.73 -23.21
CA PRO A 89 12.84 -11.37 -23.68
C PRO A 89 11.65 -10.80 -22.87
N MET A 90 11.84 -9.65 -22.26
CA MET A 90 10.86 -9.03 -21.37
C MET A 90 10.65 -7.56 -21.73
N PRO A 91 9.42 -7.15 -22.07
CA PRO A 91 9.11 -5.73 -22.27
C PRO A 91 9.08 -4.98 -20.94
N TYR A 92 9.12 -3.66 -20.98
CA TYR A 92 8.84 -2.82 -19.86
C TYR A 92 7.33 -2.90 -19.52
N LEU A 93 7.00 -3.37 -18.32
CA LEU A 93 5.62 -3.49 -17.82
C LEU A 93 5.39 -2.62 -16.59
N ASN A 94 4.13 -2.50 -16.17
CA ASN A 94 3.77 -1.70 -14.99
C ASN A 94 4.14 -2.38 -13.66
N GLN A 95 4.39 -3.68 -13.67
CA GLN A 95 4.67 -4.50 -12.48
C GLN A 95 5.85 -5.42 -12.76
N GLY A 96 6.71 -5.62 -11.77
CA GLY A 96 7.89 -6.46 -11.80
C GLY A 96 9.10 -5.83 -12.51
N GLU A 97 10.28 -6.13 -12.00
CA GLU A 97 11.54 -5.62 -12.50
C GLU A 97 12.08 -6.42 -13.68
N PHE A 98 13.16 -5.94 -14.29
CA PHE A 98 13.82 -6.63 -15.36
C PHE A 98 14.62 -7.83 -14.84
N TYR A 99 14.60 -8.91 -15.61
CA TYR A 99 15.51 -10.03 -15.43
C TYR A 99 16.73 -9.80 -16.34
N SER A 100 17.90 -9.61 -15.75
CA SER A 100 19.11 -9.20 -16.46
C SER A 100 20.31 -10.05 -16.06
N GLU A 101 21.24 -10.26 -17.02
CA GLU A 101 22.44 -11.07 -16.81
C GLU A 101 23.54 -10.27 -16.12
N PHE A 102 24.30 -10.94 -15.27
CA PHE A 102 25.49 -10.36 -14.63
C PHE A 102 26.62 -10.11 -15.63
N GLY A 103 27.26 -8.96 -15.49
CA GLY A 103 28.37 -8.59 -16.37
C GLY A 103 29.29 -7.55 -15.72
N THR A 104 30.26 -7.12 -16.54
CA THR A 104 31.13 -5.97 -16.23
C THR A 104 30.66 -4.78 -17.05
N PHE A 105 30.35 -3.70 -16.36
CA PHE A 105 30.02 -2.41 -16.98
C PHE A 105 31.24 -1.50 -16.93
N ASP A 106 31.59 -0.92 -18.07
CA ASP A 106 32.65 0.03 -18.23
C ASP A 106 32.11 1.23 -19.01
N VAL A 107 31.80 2.31 -18.27
CA VAL A 107 30.98 3.41 -18.78
C VAL A 107 31.68 4.76 -18.64
N LYS A 108 31.79 5.51 -19.73
CA LYS A 108 32.34 6.87 -19.76
C LYS A 108 31.21 7.87 -19.97
N ILE A 109 31.05 8.80 -19.03
CA ILE A 109 30.02 9.83 -19.03
C ILE A 109 30.66 11.19 -19.23
N THR A 110 30.31 11.86 -20.32
CA THR A 110 30.80 13.21 -20.60
C THR A 110 29.68 14.22 -20.48
N LEU A 111 29.86 15.19 -19.57
CA LEU A 111 28.86 16.18 -19.25
C LEU A 111 29.51 17.50 -18.78
N PRO A 112 28.75 18.62 -18.63
CA PRO A 112 29.28 19.87 -18.11
C PRO A 112 29.93 19.70 -16.75
N GLU A 113 31.09 20.36 -16.54
CA GLU A 113 31.97 20.19 -15.39
C GLU A 113 31.29 20.45 -14.02
N ASN A 114 30.27 21.32 -13.97
CA ASN A 114 29.60 21.74 -12.76
C ASN A 114 28.49 20.79 -12.28
N TYR A 115 28.28 19.64 -12.92
CA TYR A 115 27.38 18.61 -12.42
C TYR A 115 28.05 17.73 -11.36
N LYS A 116 27.33 17.44 -10.29
CA LYS A 116 27.62 16.34 -9.38
C LYS A 116 27.01 15.08 -9.99
N VAL A 117 27.77 14.02 -10.05
CA VAL A 117 27.36 12.76 -10.70
C VAL A 117 27.69 11.62 -9.77
N MET A 118 26.73 10.68 -9.67
CA MET A 118 26.98 9.38 -9.08
C MET A 118 26.32 8.29 -9.92
N ALA A 119 26.94 7.13 -9.96
CA ALA A 119 26.55 6.03 -10.82
C ALA A 119 26.82 4.68 -10.18
N THR A 120 26.31 3.61 -10.78
CA THR A 120 26.76 2.25 -10.53
C THR A 120 28.27 2.15 -10.74
N GLY A 121 28.99 1.57 -9.76
CA GLY A 121 30.41 1.28 -9.83
C GLY A 121 31.36 2.36 -9.37
N ASP A 122 32.63 2.01 -9.38
CA ASP A 122 33.71 2.86 -8.91
C ASP A 122 34.22 3.77 -10.04
N LEU A 123 34.65 4.98 -9.67
CA LEU A 123 35.36 5.88 -10.60
C LEU A 123 36.78 5.38 -10.85
N VAL A 124 37.07 5.09 -12.09
CA VAL A 124 38.42 4.76 -12.54
C VAL A 124 39.25 6.05 -12.64
N ASN A 125 40.39 6.12 -11.91
CA ASN A 125 41.18 7.34 -11.76
C ASN A 125 40.38 8.55 -11.30
N GLY A 126 39.54 8.33 -10.28
CA GLY A 126 38.53 9.29 -9.78
C GLY A 126 39.00 10.25 -8.69
N GLU A 127 40.28 10.26 -8.31
CA GLU A 127 40.81 11.00 -7.16
C GLU A 127 40.43 12.48 -7.20
N LYS A 128 40.49 13.13 -8.33
CA LYS A 128 40.13 14.54 -8.51
C LYS A 128 38.64 14.80 -8.26
N GLU A 129 37.80 13.90 -8.77
CA GLU A 129 36.33 14.02 -8.60
C GLU A 129 35.93 13.71 -7.18
N TYR A 130 36.50 12.67 -6.57
CA TYR A 130 36.24 12.35 -5.16
C TYR A 130 36.69 13.47 -4.21
N LEU A 131 37.88 14.03 -4.40
CA LEU A 131 38.36 15.19 -3.62
C LEU A 131 37.41 16.38 -3.76
N TRP A 132 36.87 16.62 -4.96
CA TRP A 132 35.90 17.70 -5.16
C TRP A 132 34.58 17.42 -4.41
N LEU A 133 34.05 16.20 -4.51
CA LEU A 133 32.81 15.78 -3.80
C LEU A 133 33.01 15.81 -2.29
N GLU A 134 34.15 15.35 -1.78
CA GLU A 134 34.52 15.42 -0.36
C GLU A 134 34.63 16.87 0.14
N GLY A 135 35.15 17.76 -0.69
CA GLY A 135 35.14 19.19 -0.37
C GLY A 135 33.74 19.78 -0.18
N LEU A 136 32.74 19.20 -0.87
CA LEU A 136 31.33 19.59 -0.71
C LEU A 136 30.69 19.05 0.55
N THR A 137 31.17 17.93 1.11
CA THR A 137 30.62 17.37 2.36
C THR A 137 30.79 18.33 3.51
N ALA A 138 31.90 19.07 3.62
CA ALA A 138 32.13 20.05 4.67
C ALA A 138 31.06 21.16 4.69
N ILE A 139 30.55 21.54 3.52
CA ILE A 139 29.44 22.51 3.41
C ILE A 139 28.16 21.88 3.96
N THR A 140 27.89 20.65 3.56
CA THR A 140 26.70 19.91 3.99
C THR A 140 26.72 19.65 5.51
N ASP A 141 27.87 19.27 6.06
CA ASP A 141 28.04 19.03 7.50
C ASP A 141 27.80 20.31 8.30
N SER A 142 28.31 21.43 7.79
CA SER A 142 28.05 22.74 8.41
C SER A 142 26.55 23.08 8.43
N LEU A 143 25.81 22.76 7.36
CA LEU A 143 24.35 22.95 7.29
C LEU A 143 23.61 22.00 8.24
N ASN A 144 24.03 20.76 8.32
CA ASN A 144 23.43 19.75 9.20
C ASN A 144 23.70 20.03 10.69
N ALA A 145 24.77 20.74 11.02
CA ALA A 145 25.07 21.21 12.38
C ALA A 145 24.17 22.36 12.82
N LEU A 146 23.46 23.04 11.92
CA LEU A 146 22.58 24.15 12.29
C LEU A 146 21.41 23.65 13.17
N PRO A 147 20.97 24.51 14.13
CA PRO A 147 19.73 24.28 14.84
C PRO A 147 18.55 24.14 13.88
N LYS A 148 17.61 23.25 14.19
CA LYS A 148 16.44 22.94 13.35
C LYS A 148 15.72 24.18 12.80
N LYS A 149 15.60 25.24 13.61
CA LYS A 149 14.94 26.51 13.23
C LYS A 149 15.73 27.28 12.15
N GLU A 150 17.04 27.26 12.24
CA GLU A 150 17.93 27.96 11.29
C GLU A 150 18.03 27.18 9.98
N LEU A 151 18.15 25.87 10.05
CA LEU A 151 18.09 24.99 8.86
C LEU A 151 16.77 25.17 8.09
N LYS A 152 15.63 25.24 8.78
CA LYS A 152 14.33 25.51 8.14
C LYS A 152 14.28 26.87 7.46
N LYS A 153 14.87 27.90 8.03
CA LYS A 153 14.97 29.21 7.37
C LYS A 153 15.83 29.13 6.11
N TRP A 154 16.98 28.47 6.19
CA TRP A 154 17.85 28.25 5.04
C TRP A 154 17.13 27.48 3.91
N ILE A 155 16.44 26.36 4.22
CA ILE A 155 15.63 25.60 3.27
C ILE A 155 14.57 26.47 2.59
N LYS A 156 13.90 27.34 3.34
CA LYS A 156 12.89 28.25 2.78
C LYS A 156 13.52 29.20 1.75
N VAL A 157 14.68 29.77 2.04
CA VAL A 157 15.43 30.65 1.12
C VAL A 157 15.81 29.86 -0.15
N GLN A 158 16.29 28.61 -0.01
CA GLN A 158 16.60 27.76 -1.18
C GLN A 158 15.38 27.48 -2.04
N LYS A 159 14.25 27.14 -1.45
CA LYS A 159 12.98 26.94 -2.18
C LYS A 159 12.51 28.18 -2.96
N GLU A 160 12.69 29.36 -2.41
CA GLU A 160 12.37 30.62 -3.07
C GLU A 160 13.37 30.95 -4.20
N SER A 161 14.64 30.69 -3.99
CA SER A 161 15.70 30.81 -5.00
C SER A 161 15.45 29.86 -6.18
N LEU A 162 15.09 28.62 -5.92
CA LEU A 162 14.77 27.64 -6.96
C LEU A 162 13.60 28.07 -7.87
N LYS A 163 12.61 28.76 -7.32
CA LYS A 163 11.48 29.32 -8.10
C LYS A 163 11.88 30.49 -9.00
N LYS A 164 12.92 31.21 -8.62
CA LYS A 164 13.37 32.43 -9.35
C LYS A 164 14.46 32.14 -10.39
N SER A 165 15.24 31.08 -10.26
CA SER A 165 16.38 30.82 -11.12
C SER A 165 16.07 29.79 -12.19
N ASN A 166 15.52 30.26 -13.34
CA ASN A 166 15.55 29.50 -14.59
C ASN A 166 16.94 29.53 -15.28
N THR A 167 17.98 30.02 -14.60
CA THR A 167 19.23 30.49 -15.22
C THR A 167 20.52 29.86 -14.69
N ASP A 168 20.48 28.66 -14.04
CA ASP A 168 21.73 27.95 -13.81
C ASP A 168 22.27 27.42 -15.15
N SER A 169 23.02 28.26 -15.87
CA SER A 169 23.67 27.87 -17.12
C SER A 169 24.63 26.70 -16.87
N SER A 170 24.62 25.73 -17.77
CA SER A 170 25.64 24.69 -17.78
C SER A 170 27.00 25.33 -18.09
N ASN A 171 28.08 24.84 -17.44
CA ASN A 171 29.41 25.28 -17.75
C ASN A 171 29.73 24.95 -19.21
N SER A 172 30.47 25.81 -19.89
CA SER A 172 30.96 25.52 -21.24
C SER A 172 32.09 24.47 -21.27
N LYS A 173 32.72 24.22 -20.13
CA LYS A 173 33.70 23.15 -19.94
C LYS A 173 33.00 21.83 -19.61
N PHE A 174 33.58 20.76 -20.18
CA PHE A 174 33.09 19.38 -19.94
C PHE A 174 34.12 18.58 -19.17
N LYS A 175 33.64 17.62 -18.39
CA LYS A 175 34.44 16.55 -17.79
C LYS A 175 33.94 15.21 -18.28
N THR A 176 34.83 14.21 -18.29
CA THR A 176 34.51 12.81 -18.56
C THR A 176 34.83 12.02 -17.33
N LEU A 177 33.81 11.33 -16.81
CA LEU A 177 33.89 10.42 -15.66
C LEU A 177 33.85 8.99 -16.20
N HIS A 178 34.73 8.13 -15.70
CA HIS A 178 34.83 6.74 -16.11
C HIS A 178 34.47 5.84 -14.94
N PHE A 179 33.30 5.20 -15.01
CA PHE A 179 32.82 4.25 -13.99
C PHE A 179 33.04 2.81 -14.46
N ARG A 180 33.42 1.93 -13.55
CA ARG A 180 33.52 0.49 -13.81
C ARG A 180 32.99 -0.32 -12.65
N GLN A 181 32.18 -1.34 -12.95
CA GLN A 181 31.68 -2.30 -11.99
C GLN A 181 31.61 -3.70 -12.59
N GLU A 182 32.11 -4.68 -11.83
CA GLU A 182 31.99 -6.10 -12.15
C GLU A 182 30.86 -6.75 -11.37
N ASN A 183 30.31 -7.83 -11.91
CA ASN A 183 29.27 -8.65 -11.26
C ASN A 183 28.01 -7.88 -10.89
N VAL A 184 27.53 -7.00 -11.77
CA VAL A 184 26.24 -6.32 -11.67
C VAL A 184 25.42 -6.58 -12.93
N HIS A 185 24.10 -6.42 -12.84
CA HIS A 185 23.17 -6.74 -13.92
C HIS A 185 22.55 -5.48 -14.58
N ASP A 186 22.84 -4.31 -14.06
CA ASP A 186 22.38 -3.03 -14.63
C ASP A 186 23.35 -1.90 -14.28
N PHE A 187 23.19 -0.77 -14.98
CA PHE A 187 23.98 0.45 -14.78
C PHE A 187 23.07 1.68 -14.85
N ALA A 188 22.95 2.39 -13.74
CA ALA A 188 22.23 3.66 -13.63
C ALA A 188 23.17 4.79 -13.23
N TRP A 189 22.83 6.01 -13.60
CA TRP A 189 23.53 7.20 -13.15
C TRP A 189 22.60 8.40 -13.01
N PHE A 190 22.97 9.28 -12.09
CA PHE A 190 22.18 10.44 -11.68
C PHE A 190 23.07 11.68 -11.67
N ALA A 191 22.49 12.84 -12.01
CA ALA A 191 23.26 14.08 -12.09
C ALA A 191 22.40 15.30 -11.71
N ASP A 192 22.94 16.12 -10.81
CA ASP A 192 22.35 17.40 -10.43
C ASP A 192 23.44 18.41 -10.03
N LYS A 193 23.21 19.69 -10.27
CA LYS A 193 24.14 20.76 -9.90
C LYS A 193 23.98 21.20 -8.44
N LYS A 194 22.81 20.99 -7.85
CA LYS A 194 22.40 21.60 -6.56
C LYS A 194 22.47 20.65 -5.39
N TRP A 195 22.74 19.36 -5.61
CA TRP A 195 22.80 18.38 -4.54
C TRP A 195 23.72 18.81 -3.41
N LEU A 196 23.27 18.64 -2.20
CA LEU A 196 24.11 18.49 -1.02
C LEU A 196 24.70 17.08 -1.04
N VAL A 197 25.91 16.95 -0.55
CA VAL A 197 26.66 15.69 -0.57
C VAL A 197 27.08 15.34 0.84
N GLN A 198 26.80 14.11 1.29
CA GLN A 198 27.35 13.55 2.51
C GLN A 198 28.17 12.31 2.19
N LYS A 199 29.21 12.05 3.00
CA LYS A 199 30.04 10.86 2.94
C LYS A 199 30.16 10.23 4.31
N GLY A 200 30.19 8.91 4.37
CA GLY A 200 30.52 8.10 5.54
C GLY A 200 31.21 6.81 5.12
N GLU A 201 31.40 5.93 6.07
CA GLU A 201 32.09 4.66 5.85
C GLU A 201 31.42 3.54 6.65
N LEU A 202 31.42 2.35 6.09
CA LEU A 202 31.00 1.12 6.77
C LEU A 202 32.18 0.14 6.80
N SER A 203 32.64 -0.19 7.98
CA SER A 203 33.65 -1.24 8.20
C SER A 203 32.98 -2.58 8.49
N LEU A 204 33.35 -3.61 7.73
CA LEU A 204 32.92 -4.99 7.98
C LEU A 204 34.12 -5.82 8.46
N PRO A 205 33.95 -6.74 9.44
CA PRO A 205 35.07 -7.51 10.00
C PRO A 205 35.85 -8.33 8.99
N SER A 206 35.24 -8.73 7.88
CA SER A 206 35.81 -9.55 6.81
C SER A 206 36.58 -8.77 5.74
N ARG A 207 36.51 -7.43 5.77
CA ARG A 207 37.12 -6.54 4.76
C ARG A 207 38.22 -5.70 5.37
N SER A 208 39.34 -5.56 4.66
CA SER A 208 40.42 -4.64 5.01
C SER A 208 40.05 -3.17 4.78
N ASP A 209 39.29 -2.92 3.70
CA ASP A 209 38.94 -1.57 3.28
C ASP A 209 37.47 -1.28 3.59
N PRO A 210 37.15 -0.10 4.15
CA PRO A 210 35.78 0.29 4.41
C PRO A 210 34.99 0.51 3.13
N ILE A 211 33.69 0.29 3.19
CA ILE A 211 32.75 0.59 2.13
C ILE A 211 32.41 2.07 2.22
N ALA A 212 32.56 2.82 1.12
CA ALA A 212 32.21 4.22 1.06
C ALA A 212 30.69 4.40 1.03
N LEU A 213 30.14 5.25 1.90
CA LEU A 213 28.73 5.60 1.92
C LEU A 213 28.54 7.01 1.36
N TRP A 214 27.68 7.14 0.38
CA TRP A 214 27.40 8.43 -0.25
C TRP A 214 25.91 8.76 -0.21
N SER A 215 25.58 10.00 0.09
CA SER A 215 24.22 10.51 0.04
C SER A 215 24.16 11.82 -0.71
N PHE A 216 23.30 11.88 -1.74
CA PHE A 216 23.09 13.03 -2.60
C PHE A 216 21.64 13.47 -2.53
N TYR A 217 21.37 14.67 -2.02
CA TYR A 217 20.00 15.13 -1.85
C TYR A 217 19.79 16.61 -2.14
N LEU A 218 18.57 16.95 -2.53
CA LEU A 218 18.23 18.32 -2.85
C LEU A 218 18.14 19.20 -1.59
N PRO A 219 18.53 20.46 -1.67
CA PRO A 219 18.46 21.40 -0.53
C PRO A 219 17.09 21.49 0.12
N LYS A 220 16.00 21.26 -0.64
CA LYS A 220 14.63 21.27 -0.15
C LYS A 220 14.34 20.18 0.89
N ASN A 221 15.10 19.08 0.86
CA ASN A 221 14.95 17.88 1.68
C ASN A 221 16.03 17.74 2.77
N ALA A 222 16.89 18.77 2.97
CA ALA A 222 18.04 18.72 3.87
C ALA A 222 17.70 18.36 5.34
N GLU A 223 16.55 18.81 5.88
CA GLU A 223 16.12 18.43 7.24
C GLU A 223 15.85 16.93 7.37
N LEU A 224 15.30 16.33 6.32
CA LEU A 224 14.90 14.92 6.30
C LEU A 224 16.10 13.99 6.08
N TRP A 225 16.99 14.38 5.14
CA TRP A 225 18.12 13.57 4.70
C TRP A 225 19.38 13.66 5.58
N ARG A 226 19.39 14.53 6.58
CA ARG A 226 20.58 14.77 7.41
C ARG A 226 21.18 13.52 8.06
N ASN A 227 20.37 12.49 8.31
CA ASN A 227 20.79 11.21 8.90
C ASN A 227 20.93 10.08 7.86
N SER A 228 20.89 10.38 6.57
CA SER A 228 20.90 9.36 5.51
C SER A 228 22.15 8.47 5.52
N ILE A 229 23.30 8.98 5.96
CA ILE A 229 24.53 8.18 6.12
C ILE A 229 24.35 7.10 7.20
N GLU A 230 23.69 7.42 8.32
CA GLU A 230 23.36 6.43 9.36
C GLU A 230 22.47 5.32 8.78
N TYR A 231 21.46 5.71 7.99
CA TYR A 231 20.56 4.73 7.36
C TYR A 231 21.27 3.82 6.36
N LEU A 232 22.19 4.35 5.54
CA LEU A 232 23.04 3.57 4.64
C LEU A 232 23.98 2.63 5.40
N HIS A 233 24.62 3.14 6.48
CA HIS A 233 25.51 2.37 7.33
C HIS A 233 24.78 1.17 7.93
N ASP A 234 23.66 1.41 8.58
CA ASP A 234 22.91 0.38 9.28
C ASP A 234 22.31 -0.64 8.31
N SER A 235 21.83 -0.18 7.15
CA SER A 235 21.37 -1.09 6.08
C SER A 235 22.50 -2.02 5.64
N GLY A 236 23.64 -1.47 5.25
CA GLY A 236 24.80 -2.26 4.82
C GLY A 236 25.29 -3.22 5.91
N TYR A 237 25.31 -2.78 7.19
CA TYR A 237 25.73 -3.59 8.33
C TYR A 237 24.76 -4.77 8.58
N TRP A 238 23.45 -4.50 8.73
CA TRP A 238 22.49 -5.53 9.10
C TRP A 238 22.30 -6.57 7.99
N PHE A 239 22.21 -6.16 6.74
CA PHE A 239 22.10 -7.10 5.62
C PHE A 239 23.38 -7.93 5.44
N SER A 240 24.58 -7.33 5.63
CA SER A 240 25.84 -8.10 5.64
C SER A 240 25.83 -9.14 6.73
N LYS A 241 25.37 -8.81 7.93
CA LYS A 241 25.27 -9.73 9.06
C LYS A 241 24.27 -10.86 8.82
N TYR A 242 23.12 -10.57 8.20
CA TYR A 242 22.08 -11.59 7.99
C TYR A 242 22.43 -12.57 6.87
N TYR A 243 23.02 -12.10 5.79
CA TYR A 243 23.13 -12.85 4.55
C TYR A 243 24.57 -13.15 4.15
N GLY A 244 25.43 -12.15 4.25
CA GLY A 244 26.81 -12.20 3.84
C GLY A 244 27.29 -10.82 3.38
N ASP A 245 28.59 -10.62 3.42
CA ASP A 245 29.19 -9.32 3.25
C ASP A 245 28.85 -8.66 1.93
N TYR A 246 28.57 -7.35 2.00
CA TYR A 246 28.43 -6.49 0.84
C TYR A 246 29.71 -6.50 0.00
N PRO A 247 29.68 -6.89 -1.28
CA PRO A 247 30.88 -7.15 -2.03
C PRO A 247 31.49 -5.95 -2.75
N TYR A 248 30.74 -4.85 -2.90
CA TYR A 248 31.16 -3.66 -3.65
C TYR A 248 31.79 -2.61 -2.75
N ASN A 249 32.38 -1.55 -3.34
CA ASN A 249 33.18 -0.57 -2.61
C ASN A 249 32.37 0.64 -2.13
N HIS A 250 31.14 0.82 -2.61
CA HIS A 250 30.28 1.90 -2.14
C HIS A 250 28.81 1.50 -2.08
N ILE A 251 28.06 2.21 -1.23
CA ILE A 251 26.58 2.22 -1.18
C ILE A 251 26.16 3.68 -1.30
N THR A 252 25.28 3.99 -2.25
CA THR A 252 24.86 5.37 -2.51
C THR A 252 23.36 5.50 -2.50
N ALA A 253 22.83 6.55 -1.85
CA ALA A 253 21.43 6.95 -1.96
C ALA A 253 21.31 8.33 -2.62
N VAL A 254 20.36 8.47 -3.53
CA VAL A 254 20.07 9.69 -4.28
C VAL A 254 18.62 10.12 -4.08
N ASP A 255 18.42 11.39 -3.74
CA ASP A 255 17.08 12.01 -3.67
C ASP A 255 16.60 12.32 -5.09
N GLY A 256 15.53 11.67 -5.52
CA GLY A 256 14.98 11.72 -6.87
C GLY A 256 13.53 12.17 -6.96
N ASP A 257 13.05 12.30 -8.19
CA ASP A 257 11.69 12.71 -8.55
C ASP A 257 10.86 11.52 -9.12
N LEU A 258 11.03 10.33 -8.55
CA LEU A 258 10.34 9.11 -8.97
C LEU A 258 8.82 9.25 -8.96
N SER A 259 8.16 8.66 -9.96
CA SER A 259 6.71 8.46 -9.98
C SER A 259 6.30 6.98 -9.89
N ALA A 260 7.27 6.07 -9.80
CA ALA A 260 7.06 4.62 -9.79
C ALA A 260 6.97 4.00 -8.39
N GLY A 261 7.00 4.79 -7.32
CA GLY A 261 6.94 4.26 -5.95
C GLY A 261 7.84 4.99 -4.97
N GLY A 262 8.24 4.31 -3.88
CA GLY A 262 9.06 4.90 -2.81
C GLY A 262 10.54 5.04 -3.15
N GLY A 263 11.09 4.10 -3.90
CA GLY A 263 12.49 4.06 -4.30
C GLY A 263 12.72 3.19 -5.53
N MET A 264 13.99 2.97 -5.88
CA MET A 264 14.42 2.08 -6.94
C MET A 264 15.87 1.63 -6.74
N GLU A 265 16.08 0.33 -6.89
CA GLU A 265 17.22 -0.46 -6.44
C GLU A 265 18.29 -0.71 -7.53
N TYR A 266 18.92 0.30 -8.08
CA TYR A 266 20.05 0.05 -8.99
C TYR A 266 21.28 -0.44 -8.25
N PRO A 267 22.13 -1.29 -8.89
CA PRO A 267 23.32 -1.81 -8.23
C PRO A 267 24.23 -0.72 -7.67
N ASN A 268 24.57 -0.80 -6.39
CA ASN A 268 25.33 0.13 -5.53
C ASN A 268 24.74 1.57 -5.43
N ILE A 269 23.71 1.93 -6.17
CA ILE A 269 23.10 3.25 -6.14
C ILE A 269 21.59 3.14 -6.18
N THR A 270 20.94 3.61 -5.12
CA THR A 270 19.49 3.62 -5.02
C THR A 270 18.94 5.04 -5.12
N VAL A 271 17.83 5.22 -5.79
CA VAL A 271 17.13 6.51 -5.87
C VAL A 271 15.87 6.47 -5.04
N ILE A 272 15.64 7.51 -4.24
CA ILE A 272 14.57 7.59 -3.25
C ILE A 272 13.65 8.76 -3.58
N ALA A 273 12.35 8.49 -3.64
CA ALA A 273 11.33 9.52 -3.81
C ALA A 273 11.19 10.40 -2.55
N SER A 274 10.47 11.51 -2.68
CA SER A 274 10.21 12.39 -1.54
C SER A 274 9.39 11.71 -0.46
N MET A 275 9.93 11.61 0.76
CA MET A 275 9.30 10.95 1.91
C MET A 275 8.68 11.95 2.88
N PRO A 276 7.57 11.61 3.57
CA PRO A 276 6.91 12.51 4.52
C PRO A 276 7.55 12.52 5.92
N SER A 277 8.37 11.53 6.27
CA SER A 277 9.00 11.42 7.59
C SER A 277 10.40 10.79 7.52
N LYS A 278 11.20 11.01 8.56
CA LYS A 278 12.54 10.41 8.69
C LYS A 278 12.49 8.88 8.74
N HIS A 279 11.51 8.32 9.44
CA HIS A 279 11.36 6.87 9.57
C HIS A 279 10.95 6.19 8.24
N LEU A 280 10.11 6.86 7.45
CA LEU A 280 9.80 6.38 6.10
C LEU A 280 10.98 6.54 5.15
N LEU A 281 11.78 7.61 5.30
CA LEU A 281 13.02 7.73 4.53
C LEU A 281 14.00 6.62 4.89
N GLU A 282 14.20 6.35 6.17
CA GLU A 282 15.04 5.23 6.63
C GLU A 282 14.54 3.89 6.10
N LEU A 283 13.23 3.64 6.22
CA LEU A 283 12.61 2.42 5.74
C LEU A 283 12.86 2.20 4.24
N VAL A 284 12.66 3.25 3.43
CA VAL A 284 12.84 3.13 1.99
C VAL A 284 14.33 3.02 1.62
N ILE A 285 15.22 3.80 2.25
CA ILE A 285 16.68 3.64 2.03
C ILE A 285 17.11 2.20 2.36
N MET A 286 16.67 1.67 3.49
CA MET A 286 17.00 0.32 3.93
C MET A 286 16.44 -0.75 2.97
N HIS A 287 15.20 -0.57 2.50
CA HIS A 287 14.57 -1.45 1.53
C HIS A 287 15.35 -1.48 0.22
N GLU A 288 15.64 -0.31 -0.37
CA GLU A 288 16.36 -0.22 -1.64
C GLU A 288 17.81 -0.69 -1.54
N VAL A 289 18.47 -0.47 -0.40
CA VAL A 289 19.81 -1.04 -0.14
C VAL A 289 19.73 -2.56 -0.02
N GLY A 290 18.66 -3.10 0.58
CA GLY A 290 18.44 -4.53 0.73
C GLY A 290 18.36 -5.28 -0.59
N HIS A 291 17.82 -4.66 -1.62
CA HIS A 291 17.80 -5.19 -2.99
C HIS A 291 19.21 -5.39 -3.59
N ASN A 292 20.28 -4.82 -3.04
CA ASN A 292 21.62 -5.26 -3.44
C ASN A 292 21.87 -6.72 -3.12
N TRP A 293 21.23 -7.31 -2.10
CA TRP A 293 21.29 -8.75 -1.83
C TRP A 293 20.26 -9.54 -2.62
N PHE A 294 18.98 -9.13 -2.56
CA PHE A 294 17.88 -9.75 -3.31
C PHE A 294 17.66 -8.96 -4.60
N TYR A 295 17.72 -9.61 -5.75
CA TYR A 295 17.75 -9.06 -7.08
C TYR A 295 19.19 -8.65 -7.52
N GLY A 296 19.91 -7.80 -6.76
CA GLY A 296 21.21 -7.25 -7.15
C GLY A 296 22.35 -8.28 -7.18
N ILE A 297 22.50 -9.07 -6.12
CA ILE A 297 23.56 -10.10 -5.99
C ILE A 297 23.00 -11.50 -6.23
N ILE A 298 21.81 -11.77 -5.73
CA ILE A 298 21.06 -12.99 -5.97
C ILE A 298 20.03 -12.69 -7.05
N GLY A 299 20.38 -12.87 -8.32
CA GLY A 299 19.61 -12.44 -9.48
C GLY A 299 18.42 -13.32 -9.80
N SER A 300 17.45 -13.46 -8.89
CA SER A 300 16.19 -14.16 -9.17
C SER A 300 15.40 -13.48 -10.28
N ASN A 301 14.58 -14.27 -10.99
CA ASN A 301 13.70 -13.74 -12.03
C ASN A 301 12.45 -13.13 -11.36
N GLU A 302 12.50 -11.84 -11.08
CA GLU A 302 11.40 -11.14 -10.41
C GLU A 302 10.11 -11.12 -11.24
N ARG A 303 10.22 -11.09 -12.56
CA ARG A 303 9.04 -11.15 -13.44
C ARG A 303 8.22 -12.43 -13.26
N TYR A 304 8.87 -13.54 -12.89
CA TYR A 304 8.22 -14.83 -12.67
C TYR A 304 8.06 -15.19 -11.20
N HIS A 305 8.86 -14.59 -10.32
CA HIS A 305 8.94 -14.94 -8.90
C HIS A 305 9.17 -13.69 -8.04
N THR A 306 8.30 -12.68 -8.16
CA THR A 306 8.39 -11.38 -7.47
C THR A 306 8.66 -11.51 -5.96
N TRP A 307 8.08 -12.51 -5.30
CA TRP A 307 8.24 -12.74 -3.88
C TRP A 307 9.69 -13.08 -3.46
N MET A 308 10.52 -13.64 -4.37
CA MET A 308 11.93 -13.97 -4.09
C MET A 308 12.82 -12.74 -3.96
N ASP A 309 12.38 -11.64 -4.52
CA ASP A 309 13.01 -10.34 -4.43
C ASP A 309 12.29 -9.51 -3.36
N GLU A 310 11.18 -8.93 -3.70
CA GLU A 310 10.42 -8.00 -2.88
C GLU A 310 9.95 -8.58 -1.54
N GLY A 311 9.52 -9.84 -1.57
CA GLY A 311 9.00 -10.49 -0.37
C GLY A 311 10.09 -10.88 0.63
N LEU A 312 11.23 -11.38 0.17
CA LEU A 312 12.38 -11.66 1.05
C LEU A 312 13.01 -10.36 1.56
N ASN A 313 12.94 -9.31 0.76
CA ASN A 313 13.37 -7.99 1.18
C ASN A 313 12.44 -7.38 2.24
N ASP A 314 11.09 -7.51 2.10
CA ASP A 314 10.15 -7.06 3.14
C ASP A 314 10.32 -7.84 4.46
N TYR A 315 10.59 -9.15 4.40
CA TYR A 315 10.99 -9.92 5.58
C TYR A 315 12.25 -9.32 6.24
N SER A 316 13.23 -8.91 5.43
CA SER A 316 14.46 -8.28 5.93
C SER A 316 14.19 -6.93 6.58
N ASN A 317 13.23 -6.16 6.04
CA ASN A 317 12.78 -4.90 6.63
C ASN A 317 12.17 -5.12 8.02
N ILE A 318 11.33 -6.14 8.16
CA ILE A 318 10.75 -6.51 9.47
C ILE A 318 11.87 -6.83 10.47
N ARG A 319 12.84 -7.65 10.05
CA ARG A 319 13.96 -8.06 10.87
C ARG A 319 14.87 -6.91 11.27
N TYR A 320 15.26 -6.06 10.29
CA TYR A 320 16.05 -4.86 10.53
C TYR A 320 15.41 -3.95 11.58
N TRP A 321 14.11 -3.68 11.43
CA TRP A 321 13.39 -2.81 12.35
C TRP A 321 13.33 -3.37 13.76
N GLN A 322 13.11 -4.68 13.90
CA GLN A 322 13.10 -5.38 15.17
C GLN A 322 14.48 -5.36 15.84
N ASP A 323 15.54 -5.64 15.10
CA ASP A 323 16.90 -5.76 15.66
C ASP A 323 17.51 -4.40 15.99
N LYS A 324 17.35 -3.39 15.11
CA LYS A 324 17.87 -2.04 15.33
C LYS A 324 17.18 -1.33 16.50
N TYR A 325 15.84 -1.46 16.59
CA TYR A 325 15.03 -0.70 17.55
C TYR A 325 14.52 -1.51 18.74
N LYS A 326 15.07 -2.68 18.96
CA LYS A 326 14.68 -3.62 20.03
C LYS A 326 14.60 -2.97 21.42
N ASP A 327 15.56 -2.14 21.76
CA ASP A 327 15.72 -1.57 23.09
C ASP A 327 15.26 -0.11 23.21
N THR A 328 14.85 0.54 22.13
CA THR A 328 14.61 1.99 22.11
C THR A 328 13.15 2.39 22.16
N ASN A 329 12.21 1.44 22.02
CA ASN A 329 10.78 1.72 21.80
C ASN A 329 10.53 2.69 20.62
N GLU A 330 11.49 2.86 19.71
CA GLU A 330 11.25 3.63 18.48
C GLU A 330 10.32 2.88 17.55
N ARG A 331 9.43 3.61 16.92
CA ARG A 331 8.28 3.10 16.17
C ARG A 331 8.28 3.65 14.78
N LEU A 332 7.65 2.94 13.86
CA LEU A 332 7.37 3.52 12.57
C LEU A 332 6.41 4.71 12.73
N VAL A 333 6.95 5.92 12.66
CA VAL A 333 6.18 7.17 12.79
C VAL A 333 5.94 7.75 11.39
N VAL A 334 4.71 7.68 10.92
CA VAL A 334 4.32 8.19 9.60
C VAL A 334 4.04 9.70 9.64
N PHE A 335 3.44 10.21 10.74
CA PHE A 335 3.02 11.61 10.91
C PHE A 335 3.56 12.21 12.20
N GLU A 336 4.88 12.37 12.31
CA GLU A 336 5.60 12.84 13.51
C GLU A 336 4.97 14.01 14.27
N PRO A 337 4.61 15.15 13.64
CA PRO A 337 4.16 16.32 14.40
C PRO A 337 2.86 16.11 15.16
N ILE A 338 1.99 15.19 14.69
CA ILE A 338 0.69 14.89 15.30
C ILE A 338 0.87 13.78 16.34
N GLN A 339 1.62 12.75 16.00
CA GLN A 339 1.84 11.60 16.87
C GLN A 339 2.59 11.99 18.16
N ASP A 340 3.65 12.79 18.07
CA ASP A 340 4.40 13.26 19.22
C ASP A 340 3.56 14.12 20.18
N LYS A 341 2.76 15.04 19.63
CA LYS A 341 1.93 15.93 20.44
C LYS A 341 0.76 15.22 21.14
N LEU A 342 0.19 14.22 20.52
CA LEU A 342 -0.98 13.52 21.04
C LEU A 342 -0.62 12.21 21.75
N GLY A 343 0.63 11.80 21.74
CA GLY A 343 1.10 10.52 22.28
C GLY A 343 0.50 9.29 21.59
N ILE A 344 0.14 9.46 20.33
CA ILE A 344 -0.57 8.47 19.51
C ILE A 344 0.44 7.45 18.93
N ALA A 345 -0.02 6.22 18.74
CA ALA A 345 0.71 5.16 18.05
C ALA A 345 2.08 4.81 18.67
N LYS A 346 2.13 4.84 19.99
CA LYS A 346 3.37 4.59 20.73
C LYS A 346 3.94 3.20 20.59
N SER A 347 3.20 2.22 20.19
CA SER A 347 3.59 0.80 20.13
C SER A 347 3.53 0.17 18.74
N LEU A 348 3.26 0.92 17.66
CA LEU A 348 3.13 0.35 16.32
C LEU A 348 4.47 -0.19 15.80
N GLN A 349 4.54 -1.48 15.57
CA GLN A 349 5.67 -2.16 14.98
C GLN A 349 5.55 -2.21 13.45
N TYR A 350 6.68 -2.22 12.72
CA TYR A 350 6.66 -2.36 11.26
C TYR A 350 5.96 -3.67 10.82
N SER A 351 6.26 -4.77 11.47
CA SER A 351 5.63 -6.08 11.20
C SER A 351 4.10 -6.07 11.29
N TRP A 352 3.54 -5.19 12.13
CA TRP A 352 2.08 -5.03 12.23
C TRP A 352 1.45 -4.43 10.98
N PHE A 353 2.14 -3.52 10.28
CA PHE A 353 1.66 -2.97 9.02
C PHE A 353 1.64 -4.02 7.90
N SER A 354 2.69 -4.82 7.75
CA SER A 354 2.71 -5.95 6.80
C SER A 354 1.62 -6.96 7.13
N TYR A 355 1.43 -7.28 8.43
CA TYR A 355 0.32 -8.12 8.88
C TYR A 355 -1.05 -7.54 8.53
N LEU A 356 -1.29 -6.23 8.77
CA LEU A 356 -2.56 -5.57 8.45
C LEU A 356 -2.90 -5.68 6.96
N GLN A 357 -1.92 -5.45 6.10
CA GLN A 357 -2.12 -5.52 4.65
C GLN A 357 -2.51 -6.95 4.22
N TYR A 358 -1.77 -7.96 4.69
CA TYR A 358 -2.09 -9.35 4.40
C TYR A 358 -3.45 -9.77 4.97
N ALA A 359 -3.68 -9.58 6.27
CA ALA A 359 -4.88 -10.05 6.95
C ALA A 359 -6.15 -9.34 6.44
N SER A 360 -6.06 -8.06 6.05
CA SER A 360 -7.19 -7.36 5.41
C SER A 360 -7.56 -7.99 4.08
N SER A 361 -6.57 -8.32 3.26
CA SER A 361 -6.79 -8.95 1.95
C SER A 361 -7.30 -10.38 2.09
N ALA A 362 -6.77 -11.15 3.04
CA ALA A 362 -7.22 -12.52 3.31
C ALA A 362 -8.68 -12.56 3.76
N LYS A 363 -9.08 -11.66 4.67
CA LYS A 363 -10.47 -11.52 5.13
C LYS A 363 -11.45 -11.08 4.05
N SER A 364 -10.97 -10.38 3.05
CA SER A 364 -11.79 -9.93 1.91
C SER A 364 -11.79 -10.92 0.74
N ASN A 365 -11.26 -12.12 0.94
CA ASN A 365 -11.03 -13.10 -0.14
C ASN A 365 -10.33 -12.49 -1.37
N ASN A 366 -9.47 -11.49 -1.15
CA ASN A 366 -8.75 -10.76 -2.18
C ASN A 366 -7.24 -11.08 -2.09
N VAL A 367 -6.91 -12.36 -2.15
CA VAL A 367 -5.53 -12.87 -2.16
C VAL A 367 -5.32 -13.69 -3.43
N GLN A 368 -4.16 -13.52 -4.05
CA GLN A 368 -3.69 -14.39 -5.13
C GLN A 368 -2.49 -15.23 -4.63
N PRO A 369 -2.25 -16.41 -5.23
CA PRO A 369 -1.02 -17.17 -4.98
C PRO A 369 0.23 -16.35 -5.34
N LEU A 370 1.36 -16.60 -4.68
CA LEU A 370 2.61 -15.88 -4.94
C LEU A 370 3.49 -16.49 -6.04
N ASN A 371 3.02 -17.56 -6.66
CA ASN A 371 3.71 -18.22 -7.79
C ASN A 371 3.21 -17.75 -9.17
N LEU A 372 2.51 -16.62 -9.23
CA LEU A 372 2.09 -15.97 -10.48
C LEU A 372 3.22 -15.10 -11.04
N LYS A 373 3.12 -14.80 -12.35
CA LYS A 373 3.99 -13.79 -12.97
C LYS A 373 3.54 -12.39 -12.55
N ALA A 374 4.45 -11.44 -12.58
CA ALA A 374 4.21 -10.07 -12.13
C ALA A 374 3.00 -9.40 -12.79
N ASP A 375 2.77 -9.64 -14.08
CA ASP A 375 1.66 -9.09 -14.86
C ASP A 375 0.33 -9.85 -14.70
N GLU A 376 0.33 -11.00 -14.02
CA GLU A 376 -0.88 -11.77 -13.70
C GLU A 376 -1.54 -11.30 -12.39
N TYR A 377 -0.84 -10.50 -11.59
CA TYR A 377 -1.41 -9.94 -10.38
C TYR A 377 -2.35 -8.75 -10.67
N THR A 378 -3.44 -8.68 -9.93
CA THR A 378 -4.17 -7.41 -9.82
C THR A 378 -3.30 -6.37 -9.12
N SER A 379 -3.53 -5.09 -9.39
CA SER A 379 -2.74 -4.01 -8.76
C SER A 379 -2.80 -4.03 -7.22
N SER A 380 -3.90 -4.50 -6.63
CA SER A 380 -4.03 -4.67 -5.17
C SER A 380 -3.25 -5.86 -4.63
N ASN A 381 -3.11 -6.93 -5.43
CA ASN A 381 -2.43 -8.16 -5.00
C ASN A 381 -0.93 -8.15 -5.27
N TYR A 382 -0.45 -7.30 -6.18
CA TYR A 382 0.99 -7.17 -6.38
C TYR A 382 1.72 -6.81 -5.08
N GLY A 383 1.17 -5.89 -4.28
CA GLY A 383 1.72 -5.53 -2.97
C GLY A 383 1.72 -6.68 -1.92
N LEU A 384 0.95 -7.75 -2.15
CA LEU A 384 1.00 -8.92 -1.26
C LEU A 384 2.26 -9.78 -1.46
N ASN A 385 2.98 -9.63 -2.57
CA ASN A 385 4.31 -10.24 -2.72
C ASN A 385 5.27 -9.77 -1.62
N TYR A 386 5.14 -8.52 -1.19
CA TYR A 386 5.86 -7.94 -0.05
C TYR A 386 5.31 -8.50 1.27
N SER A 387 4.12 -8.07 1.63
CA SER A 387 3.56 -8.26 2.98
C SER A 387 3.25 -9.72 3.32
N LYS A 388 2.64 -10.50 2.42
CA LYS A 388 2.37 -11.93 2.67
C LYS A 388 3.67 -12.70 2.81
N THR A 389 4.61 -12.53 1.89
CA THR A 389 5.93 -13.19 2.00
C THR A 389 6.65 -12.76 3.27
N GLY A 390 6.69 -11.45 3.55
CA GLY A 390 7.37 -10.92 4.74
C GLY A 390 6.86 -11.54 6.04
N VAL A 391 5.54 -11.55 6.26
CA VAL A 391 4.97 -12.09 7.52
C VAL A 391 5.08 -13.62 7.62
N PHE A 392 4.90 -14.35 6.50
CA PHE A 392 5.06 -15.81 6.52
C PHE A 392 6.53 -16.23 6.67
N THR A 393 7.48 -15.51 6.09
CA THR A 393 8.92 -15.77 6.29
C THR A 393 9.37 -15.41 7.70
N ARG A 394 8.80 -14.34 8.30
CA ARG A 394 9.00 -14.04 9.72
C ARG A 394 8.49 -15.16 10.61
N PHE A 395 7.33 -15.73 10.30
CA PHE A 395 6.80 -16.87 11.05
C PHE A 395 7.66 -18.13 10.86
N LEU A 396 8.14 -18.39 9.63
CA LEU A 396 9.10 -19.47 9.37
C LEU A 396 10.39 -19.29 10.17
N HIS A 397 10.90 -18.05 10.23
CA HIS A 397 12.09 -17.73 11.03
C HIS A 397 11.87 -18.03 12.52
N HIS A 398 10.75 -17.58 13.09
CA HIS A 398 10.38 -17.89 14.49
C HIS A 398 10.30 -19.40 14.76
N TYR A 399 9.72 -20.17 13.83
CA TYR A 399 9.64 -21.63 13.94
C TYR A 399 10.98 -22.33 13.85
N LEU A 400 11.93 -21.83 13.05
CA LEU A 400 13.27 -22.40 12.89
C LEU A 400 14.24 -21.95 13.99
N GLY A 401 14.06 -20.73 14.48
CA GLY A 401 14.98 -20.01 15.37
C GLY A 401 16.08 -19.27 14.60
N ASP A 402 16.64 -18.22 15.25
CA ASP A 402 17.58 -17.27 14.65
C ASP A 402 18.82 -17.98 14.04
N GLU A 403 19.50 -18.83 14.80
CA GLU A 403 20.73 -19.49 14.36
C GLU A 403 20.52 -20.35 13.10
N LYS A 404 19.40 -21.08 13.05
CA LYS A 404 19.10 -21.95 11.92
C LYS A 404 18.69 -21.15 10.67
N MET A 405 17.90 -20.08 10.85
CA MET A 405 17.52 -19.22 9.74
C MET A 405 18.73 -18.49 9.16
N ASP A 406 19.63 -17.99 10.00
CA ASP A 406 20.86 -17.34 9.56
C ASP A 406 21.78 -18.31 8.80
N GLU A 407 21.97 -19.53 9.31
CA GLU A 407 22.73 -20.58 8.60
C GLU A 407 22.18 -20.84 7.20
N ILE A 408 20.85 -20.94 7.07
CA ILE A 408 20.18 -21.21 5.80
C ILE A 408 20.34 -20.03 4.84
N MET A 409 20.08 -18.82 5.29
CA MET A 409 20.12 -17.63 4.43
C MET A 409 21.53 -17.25 4.00
N GLN A 410 22.54 -17.45 4.87
CA GLN A 410 23.94 -17.28 4.52
C GLN A 410 24.41 -18.34 3.51
N GLU A 411 23.95 -19.59 3.63
CA GLU A 411 24.23 -20.63 2.63
C GLU A 411 23.54 -20.31 1.28
N TYR A 412 22.31 -19.78 1.31
CA TYR A 412 21.63 -19.34 0.10
C TYR A 412 22.43 -18.25 -0.63
N TYR A 413 22.87 -17.21 0.08
CA TYR A 413 23.73 -16.17 -0.46
C TYR A 413 25.04 -16.74 -0.99
N ARG A 414 25.75 -17.55 -0.23
CA ARG A 414 27.02 -18.14 -0.62
C ARG A 414 26.92 -18.97 -1.91
N LYS A 415 25.85 -19.74 -2.06
CA LYS A 415 25.63 -20.65 -3.18
C LYS A 415 25.15 -19.93 -4.44
N TRP A 416 24.33 -18.88 -4.28
CA TRP A 416 23.62 -18.24 -5.36
C TRP A 416 24.09 -16.82 -5.69
N LYS A 417 25.10 -16.34 -5.04
CA LYS A 417 25.76 -15.07 -5.36
C LYS A 417 26.15 -15.03 -6.82
N TYR A 418 25.69 -13.99 -7.55
CA TYR A 418 25.88 -13.74 -8.98
C TYR A 418 25.33 -14.85 -9.87
N ARG A 419 24.23 -15.45 -9.47
CA ARG A 419 23.50 -16.48 -10.21
C ARG A 419 22.00 -16.21 -10.16
N HIS A 420 21.24 -17.03 -10.91
CA HIS A 420 19.80 -16.93 -11.08
C HIS A 420 19.07 -18.11 -10.40
N PRO A 421 18.81 -18.06 -9.08
CA PRO A 421 18.06 -19.11 -8.41
C PRO A 421 16.56 -19.03 -8.73
N THR A 422 15.92 -20.20 -8.62
CA THR A 422 14.47 -20.38 -8.72
C THR A 422 13.88 -20.71 -7.34
N PRO A 423 12.55 -20.71 -7.15
CA PRO A 423 11.91 -21.18 -5.92
C PRO A 423 12.35 -22.58 -5.49
N VAL A 424 12.60 -23.46 -6.46
CA VAL A 424 13.07 -24.84 -6.21
C VAL A 424 14.48 -24.81 -5.61
N ASP A 425 15.34 -23.94 -6.13
CA ASP A 425 16.70 -23.79 -5.64
C ASP A 425 16.74 -23.21 -4.22
N PHE A 426 15.87 -22.23 -3.93
CA PHE A 426 15.69 -21.67 -2.60
C PHE A 426 15.24 -22.74 -1.60
N LYS A 427 14.18 -23.50 -1.95
CA LYS A 427 13.69 -24.61 -1.12
C LYS A 427 14.79 -25.66 -0.87
N ALA A 428 15.59 -26.00 -1.87
CA ALA A 428 16.65 -26.99 -1.75
C ALA A 428 17.73 -26.60 -0.72
N VAL A 429 17.95 -25.30 -0.47
CA VAL A 429 18.85 -24.85 0.59
C VAL A 429 18.25 -25.18 1.97
N PHE A 430 16.96 -24.90 2.18
CA PHE A 430 16.26 -25.28 3.40
C PHE A 430 16.29 -26.80 3.63
N ASP A 431 15.94 -27.58 2.62
CA ASP A 431 15.92 -29.04 2.70
C ASP A 431 17.30 -29.62 3.05
N SER A 432 18.40 -28.94 2.68
CA SER A 432 19.76 -29.36 3.01
C SER A 432 20.18 -29.05 4.45
N LYS A 433 19.46 -28.18 5.16
CA LYS A 433 19.84 -27.66 6.48
C LYS A 433 18.88 -28.04 7.59
N THR A 434 17.67 -28.50 7.28
CA THR A 434 16.69 -28.93 8.28
C THR A 434 15.87 -30.12 7.79
N ASN A 435 15.49 -31.00 8.74
CA ASN A 435 14.59 -32.13 8.50
C ASN A 435 13.13 -31.79 8.79
N LYS A 436 12.81 -30.54 9.17
CA LYS A 436 11.45 -30.09 9.41
C LYS A 436 10.64 -30.09 8.12
N ASN A 437 9.36 -30.48 8.20
CA ASN A 437 8.47 -30.40 7.04
C ASN A 437 8.02 -28.93 6.85
N LEU A 438 8.56 -28.29 5.81
CA LEU A 438 8.26 -26.90 5.46
C LEU A 438 7.28 -26.76 4.29
N ASN A 439 6.54 -27.82 3.94
CA ASN A 439 5.55 -27.75 2.84
C ASN A 439 4.43 -26.74 3.11
N TRP A 440 4.08 -26.48 4.36
CA TRP A 440 3.13 -25.44 4.73
C TRP A 440 3.58 -24.05 4.26
N TYR A 441 4.88 -23.77 4.23
CA TYR A 441 5.44 -22.53 3.73
C TYR A 441 5.54 -22.56 2.20
N PHE A 442 6.33 -23.50 1.64
CA PHE A 442 6.67 -23.51 0.22
C PHE A 442 5.49 -23.82 -0.70
N LYS A 443 4.63 -24.76 -0.33
CA LYS A 443 3.45 -25.16 -1.12
C LYS A 443 2.17 -24.50 -0.62
N GLY A 444 2.01 -24.36 0.69
CA GLY A 444 0.83 -23.73 1.28
C GLY A 444 0.86 -22.21 1.15
N ALA A 445 1.70 -21.54 1.91
CA ALA A 445 1.70 -20.08 1.98
C ALA A 445 2.05 -19.41 0.64
N LEU A 446 3.03 -19.95 -0.14
CA LEU A 446 3.50 -19.31 -1.36
C LEU A 446 2.65 -19.66 -2.61
N GLU A 447 2.16 -20.89 -2.73
CA GLU A 447 1.51 -21.37 -3.96
C GLU A 447 -0.02 -21.38 -3.89
N THR A 448 -0.63 -21.11 -2.72
CA THR A 448 -2.08 -21.12 -2.55
C THR A 448 -2.59 -19.81 -1.95
N ILE A 449 -3.91 -19.71 -1.85
CA ILE A 449 -4.60 -18.63 -1.13
C ILE A 449 -4.95 -19.03 0.31
N ASP A 450 -4.46 -20.17 0.77
CA ASP A 450 -4.74 -20.70 2.10
C ASP A 450 -4.30 -19.73 3.19
N TYR A 451 -5.04 -19.72 4.29
CA TYR A 451 -4.82 -18.81 5.41
C TYR A 451 -4.81 -19.56 6.76
N ILE A 452 -4.26 -18.90 7.76
CA ILE A 452 -4.17 -19.40 9.14
C ILE A 452 -5.29 -18.78 9.98
N ASP A 453 -6.07 -19.60 10.67
CA ASP A 453 -6.98 -19.24 11.77
C ASP A 453 -6.96 -20.37 12.79
N TYR A 454 -6.19 -20.22 13.84
CA TYR A 454 -6.19 -21.14 14.97
C TYR A 454 -6.96 -20.54 16.14
N ALA A 455 -7.69 -21.38 16.87
CA ALA A 455 -8.38 -21.00 18.09
C ALA A 455 -7.95 -21.87 19.26
N ILE A 456 -7.95 -21.35 20.48
CA ILE A 456 -7.70 -22.11 21.69
C ILE A 456 -8.83 -21.95 22.69
N THR A 457 -9.32 -23.06 23.23
CA THR A 457 -10.33 -23.10 24.30
C THR A 457 -9.84 -23.93 25.48
N LYS A 458 -10.41 -23.68 26.68
CA LYS A 458 -10.03 -24.39 27.91
C LYS A 458 -11.24 -25.11 28.47
N LYS A 459 -11.08 -26.41 28.76
CA LYS A 459 -12.06 -27.25 29.49
C LYS A 459 -11.37 -27.92 30.67
N GLY A 460 -11.58 -27.40 31.87
CA GLY A 460 -10.83 -27.87 33.06
C GLY A 460 -9.33 -27.61 32.93
N ASN A 461 -8.53 -28.68 32.94
CA ASN A 461 -7.07 -28.58 32.71
C ASN A 461 -6.65 -28.99 31.28
N GLN A 462 -7.62 -29.26 30.39
CA GLN A 462 -7.37 -29.51 28.97
C GLN A 462 -7.51 -28.22 28.19
N PHE A 463 -6.61 -28.05 27.23
CA PHE A 463 -6.62 -27.00 26.25
C PHE A 463 -6.82 -27.62 24.86
N ILE A 464 -7.76 -27.10 24.09
CA ILE A 464 -8.11 -27.60 22.76
C ILE A 464 -7.71 -26.52 21.77
N VAL A 465 -6.77 -26.84 20.89
CA VAL A 465 -6.37 -26.01 19.77
C VAL A 465 -7.11 -26.50 18.54
N SER A 466 -7.85 -25.62 17.89
CA SER A 466 -8.64 -25.91 16.68
C SER A 466 -8.07 -25.14 15.50
N ASN A 467 -7.99 -25.80 14.34
CA ASN A 467 -7.66 -25.15 13.07
C ASN A 467 -8.97 -24.80 12.35
N ASN A 468 -9.30 -23.51 12.30
CA ASN A 468 -10.45 -22.97 11.60
C ASN A 468 -10.07 -22.44 10.20
N GLY A 469 -8.77 -22.32 9.93
CA GLY A 469 -8.24 -21.92 8.64
C GLY A 469 -8.11 -23.07 7.64
N THR A 470 -7.56 -22.77 6.48
CA THR A 470 -7.32 -23.77 5.42
C THR A 470 -5.86 -24.26 5.39
N LEU A 471 -4.94 -23.49 5.99
CA LEU A 471 -3.53 -23.83 6.05
C LEU A 471 -3.16 -24.54 7.37
N ASN A 472 -2.57 -25.73 7.26
CA ASN A 472 -2.06 -26.47 8.43
C ASN A 472 -0.58 -26.15 8.65
N THR A 473 -0.28 -25.44 9.73
CA THR A 473 1.07 -25.01 10.10
C THR A 473 1.49 -25.52 11.47
N PRO A 474 2.77 -25.48 11.84
CA PRO A 474 3.16 -25.53 13.24
C PRO A 474 2.49 -24.40 14.03
N VAL A 475 2.14 -24.66 15.29
CA VAL A 475 1.47 -23.70 16.18
C VAL A 475 2.20 -23.63 17.51
N GLU A 476 2.63 -22.44 17.88
CA GLU A 476 3.21 -22.21 19.20
C GLU A 476 2.11 -21.99 20.23
N VAL A 477 2.15 -22.70 21.34
CA VAL A 477 1.24 -22.53 22.48
C VAL A 477 2.07 -22.22 23.72
N VAL A 478 1.75 -21.11 24.37
CA VAL A 478 2.42 -20.69 25.61
C VAL A 478 1.43 -20.72 26.75
N PHE A 479 1.81 -21.43 27.83
CA PHE A 479 1.01 -21.56 29.04
C PHE A 479 1.47 -20.57 30.10
N TYR A 480 0.52 -19.92 30.72
CA TYR A 480 0.76 -18.91 31.76
C TYR A 480 0.08 -19.29 33.07
N GLY A 481 0.74 -18.98 34.18
CA GLY A 481 0.17 -19.03 35.52
C GLY A 481 -0.85 -17.92 35.78
N LYS A 482 -1.59 -18.02 36.87
CA LYS A 482 -2.53 -16.98 37.32
C LYS A 482 -1.84 -15.60 37.51
N ASN A 483 -0.55 -15.62 37.86
CA ASN A 483 0.27 -14.42 38.07
C ASN A 483 0.90 -13.88 36.76
N LYS A 484 0.46 -14.37 35.60
CA LYS A 484 0.94 -13.98 34.26
C LYS A 484 2.41 -14.39 33.96
N ASN A 485 3.04 -15.21 34.77
CA ASN A 485 4.36 -15.80 34.47
C ASN A 485 4.19 -16.90 33.43
N GLU A 486 5.07 -16.94 32.45
CA GLU A 486 5.20 -18.05 31.51
C GLU A 486 5.62 -19.32 32.27
N ILE A 487 4.93 -20.43 32.00
CA ILE A 487 5.21 -21.74 32.64
C ILE A 487 5.89 -22.66 31.62
N GLU A 488 5.37 -22.73 30.42
CA GLU A 488 5.82 -23.60 29.35
C GLU A 488 5.48 -23.03 27.98
N ARG A 489 6.38 -23.23 27.03
CA ARG A 489 6.21 -22.87 25.62
C ARG A 489 6.44 -24.14 24.79
N THR A 490 5.50 -24.47 23.91
CA THR A 490 5.55 -25.70 23.13
C THR A 490 5.03 -25.49 21.70
N TRP A 491 5.57 -26.27 20.77
CA TRP A 491 5.10 -26.31 19.39
C TRP A 491 4.20 -27.52 19.16
N LEU A 492 3.07 -27.30 18.51
CA LEU A 492 2.17 -28.34 18.05
C LEU A 492 2.22 -28.42 16.54
N GLU A 493 2.25 -29.62 16.00
CA GLU A 493 2.28 -29.88 14.57
C GLU A 493 1.14 -30.82 14.18
N ASN A 494 0.79 -30.81 12.89
CA ASN A 494 -0.23 -31.69 12.28
C ASN A 494 -1.59 -31.58 12.97
N ILE A 495 -2.14 -30.36 13.01
CA ILE A 495 -3.48 -30.07 13.54
C ILE A 495 -4.44 -29.94 12.35
N ASP A 496 -5.05 -31.04 11.94
CA ASP A 496 -5.99 -31.03 10.80
C ASP A 496 -7.30 -30.31 11.15
N LYS A 497 -7.88 -30.61 12.31
CA LYS A 497 -9.12 -29.96 12.81
C LYS A 497 -8.94 -29.47 14.25
N GLU A 498 -8.62 -30.37 15.17
CA GLU A 498 -8.40 -30.02 16.58
C GLU A 498 -7.37 -30.96 17.23
N LYS A 499 -6.70 -30.45 18.25
CA LYS A 499 -5.75 -31.21 19.08
C LYS A 499 -5.91 -30.81 20.54
N SER A 500 -6.17 -31.79 21.40
CA SER A 500 -6.25 -31.59 22.84
C SER A 500 -4.89 -31.80 23.47
N ILE A 501 -4.49 -30.90 24.36
CA ILE A 501 -3.25 -30.96 25.14
C ILE A 501 -3.56 -30.73 26.61
N GLN A 502 -2.82 -31.42 27.48
CA GLN A 502 -2.92 -31.25 28.93
C GLN A 502 -2.09 -30.03 29.33
N GLY A 503 -2.70 -29.09 30.02
CA GLY A 503 -1.94 -27.96 30.57
C GLY A 503 -0.93 -28.38 31.64
N PRO A 504 0.25 -27.74 31.68
CA PRO A 504 1.22 -27.98 32.74
C PRO A 504 0.66 -27.64 34.13
N LYS A 505 1.28 -28.13 35.17
CA LYS A 505 0.85 -27.87 36.57
C LYS A 505 0.88 -26.35 36.84
N GLY A 506 -0.25 -25.78 37.26
CA GLY A 506 -0.34 -24.36 37.55
C GLY A 506 -0.79 -23.48 36.38
N ALA A 507 -1.07 -24.05 35.21
CA ALA A 507 -1.55 -23.31 34.06
C ALA A 507 -2.92 -22.66 34.32
N GLY A 508 -2.96 -21.35 34.33
CA GLY A 508 -4.15 -20.56 34.46
C GLY A 508 -4.86 -20.31 33.12
N TYR A 509 -4.09 -20.00 32.07
CA TYR A 509 -4.54 -19.77 30.72
C TYR A 509 -3.42 -20.11 29.70
N ALA A 510 -3.76 -20.14 28.44
CA ALA A 510 -2.81 -20.30 27.33
C ALA A 510 -3.10 -19.32 26.22
N ILE A 511 -2.06 -18.97 25.48
CA ILE A 511 -2.12 -18.08 24.31
C ILE A 511 -1.38 -18.78 23.16
N ILE A 512 -1.98 -18.77 21.99
CA ILE A 512 -1.30 -19.11 20.72
C ILE A 512 -0.50 -17.90 20.27
N ASP A 513 0.79 -18.10 19.97
CA ASP A 513 1.66 -17.06 19.40
C ASP A 513 1.58 -15.69 20.11
N PRO A 514 1.90 -15.60 21.41
CA PRO A 514 1.79 -14.35 22.17
C PRO A 514 2.69 -13.22 21.65
N ASP A 515 3.74 -13.58 20.90
CA ASP A 515 4.72 -12.65 20.32
C ASP A 515 4.30 -12.18 18.90
N GLU A 516 3.12 -12.59 18.43
CA GLU A 516 2.49 -12.16 17.17
C GLU A 516 3.34 -12.39 15.90
N HIS A 517 4.06 -13.52 15.84
CA HIS A 517 4.83 -13.94 14.66
C HIS A 517 3.97 -14.59 13.58
N MET A 518 2.96 -15.36 13.99
CA MET A 518 2.07 -16.10 13.10
C MET A 518 1.08 -15.15 12.41
N PRO A 519 0.94 -15.18 11.08
CA PRO A 519 -0.01 -14.35 10.36
C PRO A 519 -1.45 -14.91 10.39
N ASP A 520 -1.96 -15.16 11.60
CA ASP A 520 -3.31 -15.60 11.85
C ASP A 520 -4.31 -14.48 11.54
N VAL A 521 -5.33 -14.77 10.72
CA VAL A 521 -6.31 -13.76 10.28
C VAL A 521 -7.31 -13.38 11.36
N LYS A 522 -7.39 -14.18 12.46
CA LYS A 522 -8.36 -13.96 13.54
C LYS A 522 -7.73 -14.14 14.93
N ARG A 523 -6.79 -13.31 15.25
CA ARG A 523 -6.02 -13.39 16.50
C ARG A 523 -6.84 -13.28 17.79
N GLU A 524 -8.07 -12.74 17.74
CA GLU A 524 -8.93 -12.59 18.92
C GLU A 524 -9.38 -13.92 19.55
N ASN A 525 -9.26 -15.06 18.85
CA ASN A 525 -9.56 -16.40 19.33
C ASN A 525 -8.32 -17.20 19.79
N ASN A 526 -7.13 -16.57 19.74
CA ASN A 526 -5.84 -17.19 20.08
C ASN A 526 -5.56 -17.23 21.59
N SER A 527 -6.51 -16.85 22.45
CA SER A 527 -6.28 -16.80 23.90
C SER A 527 -7.44 -17.36 24.69
N THR A 528 -7.11 -18.11 25.75
CA THR A 528 -8.10 -18.50 26.78
C THR A 528 -8.21 -17.48 27.92
N ARG A 529 -7.50 -16.34 27.81
CA ARG A 529 -7.53 -15.26 28.78
C ARG A 529 -8.72 -14.32 28.49
N SER A 530 -9.37 -13.82 29.53
CA SER A 530 -10.51 -12.92 29.44
C SER A 530 -10.30 -11.65 30.28
N THR A 531 -9.24 -10.90 30.03
CA THR A 531 -8.96 -9.67 30.75
C THR A 531 -9.52 -8.49 29.99
N LEU A 532 -10.31 -7.64 30.66
CA LEU A 532 -10.78 -6.38 30.10
C LEU A 532 -9.70 -5.30 30.27
N ARG A 533 -9.36 -4.60 29.18
CA ARG A 533 -8.39 -3.50 29.19
C ARG A 533 -8.96 -2.29 28.47
N PHE A 534 -8.62 -1.10 28.95
CA PHE A 534 -8.99 0.16 28.31
C PHE A 534 -7.74 0.78 27.69
N HIS A 535 -7.83 1.09 26.41
CA HIS A 535 -6.73 1.67 25.63
C HIS A 535 -7.12 3.02 25.07
N TRP A 536 -6.13 3.90 25.01
CA TRP A 536 -6.22 5.07 24.17
C TRP A 536 -6.23 4.64 22.69
N VAL A 537 -7.06 5.29 21.88
CA VAL A 537 -7.10 5.07 20.44
C VAL A 537 -5.69 5.19 19.82
N TRP A 538 -5.41 4.40 18.80
CA TRP A 538 -4.15 4.35 18.03
C TRP A 538 -2.98 3.55 18.62
N ASP A 539 -3.18 2.80 19.65
CA ASP A 539 -2.20 1.79 20.06
C ASP A 539 -2.39 0.49 19.26
N GLN A 540 -1.30 -0.30 19.15
CA GLN A 540 -1.39 -1.63 18.53
C GLN A 540 -2.29 -2.51 19.41
N PRO A 541 -3.28 -3.23 18.81
CA PRO A 541 -4.14 -4.12 19.57
C PRO A 541 -3.36 -5.27 20.21
N THR A 542 -3.70 -5.64 21.43
CA THR A 542 -3.23 -6.87 22.07
C THR A 542 -4.31 -7.95 21.94
N TYR A 543 -4.47 -8.54 20.80
CA TYR A 543 -5.59 -9.42 20.41
C TYR A 543 -6.06 -10.47 21.44
N TYR A 544 -5.19 -10.87 22.36
CA TYR A 544 -5.47 -11.86 23.41
C TYR A 544 -6.14 -11.29 24.67
N ASP A 545 -6.37 -9.99 24.75
CA ASP A 545 -7.17 -9.34 25.80
C ASP A 545 -8.47 -8.76 25.18
N HIS A 546 -9.47 -8.49 26.03
CA HIS A 546 -10.66 -7.74 25.60
C HIS A 546 -10.38 -6.24 25.66
N ASP A 547 -9.71 -5.73 24.63
CA ASP A 547 -9.35 -4.32 24.55
C ASP A 547 -10.59 -3.48 24.17
N ILE A 548 -10.89 -2.49 25.00
CA ILE A 548 -11.83 -1.43 24.69
C ILE A 548 -11.03 -0.16 24.44
N ASN A 549 -11.05 0.28 23.19
CA ASN A 549 -10.45 1.54 22.83
C ASN A 549 -11.40 2.68 23.19
N PHE A 550 -10.87 3.81 23.64
CA PHE A 550 -11.65 4.99 23.93
C PHE A 550 -11.05 6.25 23.35
N VAL A 551 -11.91 7.18 22.94
CA VAL A 551 -11.52 8.51 22.49
C VAL A 551 -12.55 9.52 22.97
N PRO A 552 -12.14 10.69 23.50
CA PRO A 552 -13.05 11.81 23.69
C PRO A 552 -13.65 12.21 22.34
N TRP A 553 -14.96 12.33 22.31
CA TRP A 553 -15.70 12.64 21.12
C TRP A 553 -16.66 13.80 21.35
N ALA A 554 -16.85 14.63 20.37
CA ALA A 554 -17.83 15.68 20.43
C ALA A 554 -18.48 15.89 19.06
N ASN A 555 -19.76 16.23 19.08
CA ASN A 555 -20.49 16.59 17.89
C ASN A 555 -21.12 17.97 18.07
N VAL A 556 -21.34 18.65 16.94
CA VAL A 556 -22.03 19.94 16.91
C VAL A 556 -23.06 19.90 15.78
N ASN A 557 -24.32 20.08 16.08
CA ASN A 557 -25.37 20.19 15.09
C ASN A 557 -26.45 21.15 15.56
N TYR A 558 -27.29 21.62 14.65
CA TYR A 558 -28.33 22.58 14.98
C TYR A 558 -29.36 22.06 16.02
N TYR A 559 -29.69 20.79 15.92
CA TYR A 559 -30.70 20.17 16.77
C TYR A 559 -30.21 19.98 18.20
N ASN A 560 -29.08 19.31 18.37
CA ASN A 560 -28.51 18.94 19.67
C ASN A 560 -27.56 20.01 20.23
N GLY A 561 -27.12 21.00 19.39
CA GLY A 561 -26.07 21.93 19.78
C GLY A 561 -24.72 21.20 19.96
N PHE A 562 -23.95 21.63 20.93
CA PHE A 562 -22.72 20.95 21.32
C PHE A 562 -23.03 19.73 22.18
N THR A 563 -22.50 18.58 21.76
CA THR A 563 -22.75 17.27 22.38
C THR A 563 -21.40 16.60 22.70
N PRO A 564 -20.88 16.77 23.91
CA PRO A 564 -19.68 16.08 24.37
C PRO A 564 -19.99 14.61 24.72
N GLY A 565 -18.96 13.75 24.59
CA GLY A 565 -19.09 12.33 24.94
C GLY A 565 -17.80 11.56 24.77
N LEU A 566 -17.96 10.25 24.64
CA LEU A 566 -16.88 9.30 24.41
C LEU A 566 -17.28 8.38 23.26
N MET A 567 -16.31 7.95 22.47
CA MET A 567 -16.42 6.79 21.61
C MET A 567 -15.67 5.64 22.29
N LEU A 568 -16.36 4.53 22.54
CA LEU A 568 -15.81 3.29 23.06
C LEU A 568 -15.93 2.25 21.95
N TYR A 569 -14.84 1.55 21.60
CA TYR A 569 -14.95 0.51 20.58
C TYR A 569 -14.00 -0.65 20.80
N LYS A 570 -14.41 -1.82 20.28
CA LYS A 570 -13.60 -3.03 20.20
C LYS A 570 -13.64 -3.56 18.77
N GLY A 571 -12.49 -3.97 18.24
CA GLY A 571 -12.39 -4.53 16.89
C GLY A 571 -12.19 -3.46 15.80
N GLY A 572 -12.57 -3.81 14.56
CA GLY A 572 -12.43 -2.94 13.40
C GLY A 572 -11.06 -3.01 12.71
N ALA A 573 -10.03 -3.56 13.37
CA ALA A 573 -8.76 -3.89 12.75
C ALA A 573 -8.75 -5.37 12.26
N PRO A 574 -7.91 -5.73 11.29
CA PRO A 574 -7.63 -7.14 11.00
C PRO A 574 -7.22 -7.89 12.27
N GLY A 575 -7.56 -9.16 12.36
CA GLY A 575 -7.41 -9.95 13.60
C GLY A 575 -8.68 -10.02 14.45
N TYR A 576 -9.68 -9.14 14.20
CA TYR A 576 -11.01 -9.20 14.81
C TYR A 576 -12.08 -9.59 13.79
N SER A 577 -13.11 -10.31 14.24
CA SER A 577 -14.24 -10.72 13.38
C SER A 577 -15.22 -9.58 13.03
N GLY A 578 -15.10 -8.42 13.67
CA GLY A 578 -15.98 -7.28 13.43
C GLY A 578 -15.66 -6.09 14.32
N LEU A 579 -16.58 -5.13 14.34
CA LEU A 579 -16.51 -3.91 15.16
C LEU A 579 -17.70 -3.84 16.10
N THR A 580 -17.46 -3.53 17.37
CA THR A 580 -18.47 -3.08 18.31
C THR A 580 -18.12 -1.68 18.75
N ALA A 581 -19.03 -0.72 18.63
CA ALA A 581 -18.83 0.65 19.04
C ALA A 581 -20.02 1.14 19.89
N PHE A 582 -19.74 2.00 20.84
CA PHE A 582 -20.73 2.67 21.68
C PHE A 582 -20.32 4.12 21.89
N GLU A 583 -21.19 5.04 21.53
CA GLU A 583 -20.97 6.48 21.59
C GLU A 583 -21.93 7.13 22.59
N PRO A 584 -21.67 7.04 23.90
CA PRO A 584 -22.48 7.74 24.90
C PRO A 584 -22.13 9.22 24.89
N MET A 585 -23.13 10.06 24.63
CA MET A 585 -22.96 11.51 24.54
C MET A 585 -24.12 12.22 25.29
N TRP A 586 -23.90 13.49 25.60
CA TRP A 586 -24.87 14.33 26.26
C TRP A 586 -25.27 15.54 25.43
N ASP A 587 -26.53 15.61 25.08
CA ASP A 587 -27.11 16.77 24.42
C ASP A 587 -27.33 17.89 25.44
N ILE A 588 -26.45 18.87 25.44
CA ILE A 588 -26.49 20.00 26.39
C ILE A 588 -27.71 20.87 26.12
N LYS A 589 -28.15 21.04 24.87
CA LYS A 589 -29.25 21.90 24.49
C LYS A 589 -30.60 21.37 24.92
N ASN A 590 -30.80 20.05 24.84
CA ASN A 590 -32.08 19.39 25.15
C ASN A 590 -32.01 18.56 26.43
N GLU A 591 -30.88 18.62 27.15
CA GLU A 591 -30.67 17.97 28.47
C GLU A 591 -30.98 16.46 28.47
N LYS A 592 -30.54 15.73 27.43
CA LYS A 592 -30.83 14.31 27.28
C LYS A 592 -29.64 13.50 26.76
N PRO A 593 -29.60 12.17 27.10
CA PRO A 593 -28.61 11.30 26.53
C PRO A 593 -28.91 11.06 25.05
N VAL A 594 -27.80 11.09 24.22
CA VAL A 594 -27.83 10.80 22.79
C VAL A 594 -26.63 9.95 22.43
N GLY A 595 -26.59 9.45 21.22
CA GLY A 595 -25.46 8.68 20.72
C GLY A 595 -25.86 7.47 19.88
N GLU A 596 -24.90 6.55 19.68
CA GLU A 596 -25.10 5.38 18.85
C GLU A 596 -24.48 4.14 19.51
N ILE A 597 -25.11 2.99 19.31
CA ILE A 597 -24.54 1.66 19.52
C ILE A 597 -24.47 0.97 18.16
N TYR A 598 -23.33 0.37 17.85
CA TYR A 598 -23.09 -0.27 16.58
C TYR A 598 -22.38 -1.61 16.79
N LYS A 599 -22.79 -2.62 16.04
CA LYS A 599 -22.08 -3.90 15.96
C LYS A 599 -22.09 -4.42 14.53
N SER A 600 -20.91 -4.84 14.05
CA SER A 600 -20.79 -5.55 12.79
C SER A 600 -20.21 -6.94 12.98
N PHE A 601 -20.57 -7.82 12.05
CA PHE A 601 -20.03 -9.17 11.90
C PHE A 601 -19.59 -9.31 10.45
N ASN A 602 -18.33 -9.71 10.23
CA ASN A 602 -17.84 -10.10 8.94
C ASN A 602 -17.90 -11.63 8.86
N PHE A 603 -18.35 -12.16 7.73
CA PHE A 603 -18.43 -13.60 7.48
C PHE A 603 -17.38 -13.97 6.43
N GLU A 604 -16.63 -15.02 6.68
CA GLU A 604 -15.47 -15.43 5.90
C GLU A 604 -15.79 -16.55 4.90
N GLU A 605 -16.85 -17.32 5.13
CA GLU A 605 -17.26 -18.44 4.27
C GLU A 605 -18.72 -18.32 3.87
N ASN A 606 -19.01 -18.05 2.62
CA ASN A 606 -20.34 -18.14 2.04
C ASN A 606 -20.31 -17.93 0.51
N ILE A 607 -21.46 -17.74 -0.09
CA ILE A 607 -21.65 -17.45 -1.52
C ILE A 607 -20.98 -16.13 -1.95
N PHE A 608 -20.73 -15.23 -1.02
CA PHE A 608 -20.16 -13.92 -1.26
C PHE A 608 -18.65 -13.93 -0.95
N ASP A 609 -17.86 -13.23 -1.77
CA ASP A 609 -16.44 -12.98 -1.49
C ASP A 609 -16.26 -12.14 -0.22
N GLU A 610 -17.17 -11.18 -0.01
CA GLU A 610 -17.26 -10.37 1.20
C GLU A 610 -18.71 -10.35 1.66
N SER A 611 -18.94 -10.59 2.95
CA SER A 611 -20.25 -10.36 3.52
C SER A 611 -20.18 -9.79 4.93
N LYS A 612 -21.15 -8.91 5.27
CA LYS A 612 -21.19 -8.16 6.51
C LYS A 612 -22.62 -7.96 6.98
N LEU A 613 -22.86 -8.26 8.25
CA LEU A 613 -24.08 -7.89 8.96
C LEU A 613 -23.76 -6.74 9.91
N GLU A 614 -24.55 -5.68 9.85
CA GLU A 614 -24.44 -4.49 10.70
C GLU A 614 -25.74 -4.29 11.47
N ILE A 615 -25.63 -4.07 12.78
CA ILE A 615 -26.74 -3.78 13.67
C ILE A 615 -26.43 -2.48 14.39
N SER A 616 -27.31 -1.50 14.32
CA SER A 616 -27.15 -0.26 15.07
C SER A 616 -28.44 0.22 15.71
N GLY A 617 -28.30 0.94 16.84
CA GLY A 617 -29.34 1.71 17.48
C GLY A 617 -28.83 3.10 17.74
N MET A 618 -29.68 4.11 17.53
CA MET A 618 -29.26 5.51 17.68
C MET A 618 -30.33 6.41 18.23
N ARG A 619 -29.87 7.51 18.81
CA ARG A 619 -30.68 8.67 19.17
C ARG A 619 -29.91 9.93 18.81
N TRP A 620 -30.24 10.50 17.65
CA TRP A 620 -29.56 11.66 17.10
C TRP A 620 -30.52 12.56 16.32
N HIS A 621 -30.27 13.86 16.32
CA HIS A 621 -30.93 14.81 15.42
C HIS A 621 -32.47 14.71 15.41
N GLY A 622 -33.08 14.33 16.56
CA GLY A 622 -34.51 14.13 16.61
C GLY A 622 -35.00 12.80 16.04
N ASN A 623 -34.10 11.92 15.72
CA ASN A 623 -34.39 10.55 15.33
C ASN A 623 -33.92 9.57 16.40
N SER A 624 -34.80 8.65 16.78
CA SER A 624 -34.46 7.49 17.60
C SER A 624 -34.82 6.24 16.81
N GLY A 625 -33.91 5.28 16.71
CA GLY A 625 -34.24 4.11 15.91
C GLY A 625 -33.17 3.03 15.91
N GLY A 626 -33.43 2.02 15.10
CA GLY A 626 -32.50 0.90 14.89
C GLY A 626 -32.46 0.47 13.44
N LYS A 627 -31.31 -0.14 13.07
CA LYS A 627 -31.09 -0.64 11.72
C LYS A 627 -30.43 -2.00 11.78
N VAL A 628 -30.81 -2.87 10.86
CA VAL A 628 -30.12 -4.13 10.55
C VAL A 628 -29.80 -4.11 9.06
N LYS A 629 -28.53 -4.21 8.71
CA LYS A 629 -28.09 -4.17 7.32
C LYS A 629 -27.20 -5.37 7.00
N PHE A 630 -27.55 -6.09 5.96
CA PHE A 630 -26.70 -7.11 5.38
C PHE A 630 -26.13 -6.57 4.05
N ASN A 631 -24.84 -6.78 3.82
CA ASN A 631 -24.17 -6.52 2.54
C ASN A 631 -23.44 -7.79 2.12
N GLY A 632 -23.54 -8.14 0.83
CA GLY A 632 -22.79 -9.22 0.21
C GLY A 632 -22.20 -8.77 -1.11
N ARG A 633 -20.95 -9.15 -1.40
CA ARG A 633 -20.24 -8.82 -2.64
C ARG A 633 -19.75 -10.08 -3.34
N ILE A 634 -19.88 -10.11 -4.65
CA ILE A 634 -19.28 -11.10 -5.53
C ILE A 634 -18.41 -10.34 -6.54
N SER A 635 -17.10 -10.61 -6.52
CA SER A 635 -16.11 -9.97 -7.38
C SER A 635 -15.47 -11.00 -8.31
N SER A 636 -15.56 -10.75 -9.61
CA SER A 636 -14.88 -11.54 -10.63
C SER A 636 -14.39 -10.61 -11.74
N LYS A 637 -14.88 -10.77 -12.98
CA LYS A 637 -14.69 -9.77 -14.05
C LYS A 637 -15.51 -8.49 -13.86
N ALA A 638 -16.42 -8.48 -12.90
CA ALA A 638 -17.23 -7.34 -12.47
C ALA A 638 -17.55 -7.48 -10.98
N THR A 639 -17.86 -6.36 -10.32
CA THR A 639 -18.29 -6.35 -8.91
C THR A 639 -19.80 -6.30 -8.83
N ASN A 640 -20.38 -7.23 -8.09
CA ASN A 640 -21.81 -7.30 -7.80
C ASN A 640 -22.02 -7.13 -6.30
N ASP A 641 -22.73 -6.08 -5.89
CA ASP A 641 -23.06 -5.83 -4.49
C ASP A 641 -24.56 -6.03 -4.26
N PHE A 642 -24.90 -6.75 -3.22
CA PHE A 642 -26.25 -6.98 -2.73
C PHE A 642 -26.39 -6.36 -1.35
N SER A 643 -27.48 -5.68 -1.07
CA SER A 643 -27.73 -5.07 0.24
C SER A 643 -29.20 -5.20 0.64
N VAL A 644 -29.41 -5.61 1.88
CA VAL A 644 -30.72 -5.62 2.53
C VAL A 644 -30.63 -4.75 3.77
N LEU A 645 -31.49 -3.74 3.89
CA LEU A 645 -31.56 -2.83 5.03
C LEU A 645 -32.98 -2.88 5.62
N LEU A 646 -33.08 -3.23 6.89
CA LEU A 646 -34.28 -3.05 7.71
C LEU A 646 -34.04 -1.87 8.63
N SER A 647 -34.97 -0.92 8.71
CA SER A 647 -34.84 0.22 9.61
C SER A 647 -36.17 0.56 10.30
N LEU A 648 -36.06 0.93 11.57
CA LEU A 648 -37.11 1.52 12.39
C LEU A 648 -36.64 2.92 12.80
N ASN A 649 -37.42 3.95 12.50
CA ASN A 649 -37.09 5.32 12.85
C ASN A 649 -38.30 5.99 13.48
N HIS A 650 -38.07 6.70 14.58
CA HIS A 650 -39.05 7.58 15.25
C HIS A 650 -38.54 9.02 15.13
N LEU A 651 -39.25 9.85 14.36
CA LEU A 651 -38.89 11.24 14.11
C LEU A 651 -39.74 12.18 14.98
N GLU A 652 -39.08 12.98 15.81
CA GLU A 652 -39.69 13.95 16.71
C GLU A 652 -40.24 15.17 15.93
N LYS A 653 -41.45 15.62 16.28
CA LYS A 653 -42.20 16.67 15.55
C LYS A 653 -41.56 18.06 15.62
N ALA A 654 -40.88 18.40 16.71
CA ALA A 654 -40.46 19.79 16.99
C ALA A 654 -39.17 20.25 16.31
N ILE A 655 -38.56 19.45 15.46
CA ILE A 655 -37.10 19.50 15.33
C ILE A 655 -36.61 19.57 13.90
N LEU A 656 -37.38 19.11 12.94
CA LEU A 656 -37.01 18.97 11.56
C LEU A 656 -37.83 19.93 10.71
N ASP A 657 -37.26 20.42 9.61
CA ASP A 657 -38.03 21.15 8.63
C ASP A 657 -39.21 20.29 8.14
N SER A 658 -40.41 20.71 8.41
CA SER A 658 -41.63 19.99 8.06
C SER A 658 -41.83 19.81 6.55
N ASN A 659 -41.11 20.60 5.75
CA ASN A 659 -41.10 20.41 4.28
C ASN A 659 -40.25 19.25 3.82
N LEU A 660 -39.29 18.85 4.62
CA LEU A 660 -38.36 17.75 4.31
C LEU A 660 -38.67 16.47 5.07
N TYR A 661 -39.22 16.59 6.28
CA TYR A 661 -39.43 15.46 7.18
C TYR A 661 -40.84 15.45 7.76
N SER A 662 -41.53 14.34 7.59
CA SER A 662 -42.75 14.02 8.32
C SER A 662 -42.36 13.35 9.63
N SER A 663 -42.96 13.82 10.77
CA SER A 663 -42.76 13.18 12.07
C SER A 663 -43.57 11.89 12.19
N GLY A 664 -43.14 11.01 13.08
CA GLY A 664 -43.81 9.73 13.36
C GLY A 664 -42.87 8.53 13.33
N GLU A 665 -43.47 7.36 13.32
CA GLU A 665 -42.76 6.08 13.27
C GLU A 665 -42.75 5.52 11.84
N PHE A 666 -41.59 5.04 11.39
CA PHE A 666 -41.39 4.54 10.02
C PHE A 666 -40.60 3.23 10.08
N ILE A 667 -41.25 2.17 9.62
CA ILE A 667 -40.63 0.86 9.43
C ILE A 667 -40.40 0.70 7.93
N THR A 668 -39.17 0.43 7.53
CA THR A 668 -38.83 0.22 6.10
C THR A 668 -37.93 -0.96 5.91
N SER A 669 -38.09 -1.62 4.77
CA SER A 669 -37.15 -2.61 4.25
C SER A 669 -36.68 -2.19 2.86
N THR A 670 -35.36 -2.20 2.64
CA THR A 670 -34.77 -1.82 1.35
C THR A 670 -33.91 -2.95 0.82
N PHE A 671 -34.16 -3.36 -0.42
CA PHE A 671 -33.32 -4.29 -1.16
C PHE A 671 -32.62 -3.51 -2.25
N GLN A 672 -31.30 -3.67 -2.40
CA GLN A 672 -30.53 -2.99 -3.41
C GLN A 672 -29.54 -3.94 -4.06
N TYR A 673 -29.42 -3.81 -5.37
CA TYR A 673 -28.38 -4.46 -6.16
C TYR A 673 -27.56 -3.41 -6.90
N SER A 674 -26.24 -3.58 -6.95
CA SER A 674 -25.37 -2.79 -7.81
C SER A 674 -24.38 -3.66 -8.56
N PHE A 675 -24.11 -3.28 -9.80
CA PHE A 675 -23.16 -3.88 -10.70
C PHE A 675 -22.15 -2.83 -11.14
N ASN A 676 -20.86 -3.14 -11.10
CA ASN A 676 -19.80 -2.25 -11.58
C ASN A 676 -18.80 -3.05 -12.40
N LYS A 677 -18.45 -2.53 -13.58
CA LYS A 677 -17.44 -3.14 -14.45
C LYS A 677 -16.56 -2.07 -15.06
N LYS A 678 -15.24 -2.25 -14.94
CA LYS A 678 -14.24 -1.51 -15.72
C LYS A 678 -14.04 -2.19 -17.07
N LEU A 679 -13.91 -1.41 -18.12
CA LEU A 679 -13.74 -1.86 -19.49
C LEU A 679 -12.48 -1.21 -20.07
N GLU A 680 -11.86 -1.89 -21.03
CA GLU A 680 -10.79 -1.33 -21.85
C GLU A 680 -11.39 -0.76 -23.13
N GLY A 681 -10.92 0.42 -23.55
CA GLY A 681 -11.36 1.07 -24.78
C GLY A 681 -12.06 2.41 -24.58
N LEU A 682 -12.97 2.76 -25.49
CA LEU A 682 -13.69 4.04 -25.50
C LEU A 682 -14.58 4.21 -24.26
N ILE A 683 -15.29 3.16 -23.87
CA ILE A 683 -16.10 3.09 -22.65
C ILE A 683 -15.22 2.49 -21.58
N THR A 684 -14.95 3.22 -20.51
CA THR A 684 -14.03 2.78 -19.46
C THR A 684 -14.72 2.22 -18.22
N ASP A 685 -15.93 2.68 -17.93
CA ASP A 685 -16.68 2.24 -16.75
C ASP A 685 -18.17 2.13 -17.06
N VAL A 686 -18.78 1.05 -16.61
CA VAL A 686 -20.24 0.89 -16.63
C VAL A 686 -20.69 0.49 -15.23
N SER A 687 -21.66 1.20 -14.68
CA SER A 687 -22.32 0.81 -13.45
C SER A 687 -23.84 0.82 -13.58
N PHE A 688 -24.46 -0.16 -12.97
CA PHE A 688 -25.91 -0.26 -12.84
C PHE A 688 -26.24 -0.37 -11.35
N LYS A 689 -27.31 0.29 -10.92
CA LYS A 689 -27.82 0.20 -9.56
C LYS A 689 -29.34 0.17 -9.60
N SER A 690 -29.93 -0.73 -8.87
CA SER A 690 -31.39 -0.79 -8.70
C SER A 690 -31.74 -1.03 -7.24
N GLY A 691 -32.93 -0.64 -6.85
CA GLY A 691 -33.42 -0.93 -5.50
C GLY A 691 -34.93 -0.81 -5.39
N ILE A 692 -35.44 -1.47 -4.36
CA ILE A 692 -36.84 -1.38 -3.96
C ILE A 692 -36.92 -1.18 -2.45
N LEU A 693 -37.72 -0.22 -2.03
CA LEU A 693 -38.02 0.07 -0.63
C LEU A 693 -39.50 -0.24 -0.39
N PHE A 694 -39.78 -0.95 0.67
CA PHE A 694 -41.11 -1.23 1.17
C PHE A 694 -41.34 -0.55 2.53
N SER A 695 -42.52 -0.03 2.72
CA SER A 695 -43.05 0.49 3.98
C SER A 695 -44.53 0.06 4.14
N ASP A 696 -45.11 0.25 5.29
CA ASP A 696 -46.51 -0.13 5.56
C ASP A 696 -47.54 0.58 4.65
N ASN A 697 -47.18 1.74 4.10
CA ASN A 697 -48.09 2.60 3.34
C ASN A 697 -47.70 2.85 1.89
N PHE A 698 -46.45 2.49 1.49
CA PHE A 698 -45.97 2.70 0.15
C PHE A 698 -44.78 1.78 -0.18
N SER A 699 -44.53 1.59 -1.47
CA SER A 699 -43.25 1.09 -1.95
C SER A 699 -42.67 2.01 -3.00
N LYS A 700 -41.34 2.00 -3.11
CA LYS A 700 -40.57 2.80 -4.06
C LYS A 700 -39.56 1.93 -4.77
N SER A 701 -39.55 1.95 -6.09
CA SER A 701 -38.52 1.29 -6.90
C SER A 701 -37.68 2.33 -7.65
N TRP A 702 -36.41 2.02 -7.91
CA TRP A 702 -35.56 2.88 -8.72
C TRP A 702 -34.46 2.10 -9.43
N MET A 703 -33.97 2.69 -10.53
CA MET A 703 -32.77 2.23 -11.24
C MET A 703 -31.88 3.40 -11.62
N GLU A 704 -30.59 3.13 -11.69
CA GLU A 704 -29.57 4.08 -12.13
C GLU A 704 -28.56 3.37 -13.03
N VAL A 705 -28.18 4.01 -14.13
CA VAL A 705 -27.10 3.59 -15.02
C VAL A 705 -26.09 4.71 -15.10
N LYS A 706 -24.83 4.41 -14.96
CA LYS A 706 -23.73 5.35 -15.21
C LYS A 706 -22.74 4.74 -16.17
N THR A 707 -22.17 5.59 -17.03
CA THR A 707 -21.07 5.19 -17.91
C THR A 707 -20.08 6.34 -18.09
N ILE A 708 -18.82 5.99 -18.24
CA ILE A 708 -17.73 6.93 -18.51
C ILE A 708 -17.16 6.59 -19.89
N ILE A 709 -17.15 7.59 -20.75
CA ILE A 709 -16.64 7.50 -22.12
C ILE A 709 -15.41 8.39 -22.22
N LYS A 710 -14.26 7.81 -22.60
CA LYS A 710 -12.97 8.52 -22.76
C LYS A 710 -12.45 8.38 -24.19
N PRO A 711 -12.91 9.24 -25.14
CA PRO A 711 -12.44 9.20 -26.52
C PRO A 711 -10.94 9.48 -26.66
N GLN A 712 -10.40 10.30 -25.77
CA GLN A 712 -8.98 10.67 -25.71
C GLN A 712 -8.56 10.92 -24.25
N LYS A 713 -7.26 10.86 -23.94
CA LYS A 713 -6.70 11.04 -22.58
C LYS A 713 -7.18 12.32 -21.86
N LYS A 714 -7.50 13.40 -22.60
CA LYS A 714 -7.94 14.69 -22.04
C LYS A 714 -9.43 14.99 -22.25
N ILE A 715 -10.21 14.03 -22.75
CA ILE A 715 -11.67 14.19 -23.01
C ILE A 715 -12.40 13.09 -22.25
N ASN A 716 -13.36 13.50 -21.43
CA ASN A 716 -14.13 12.60 -20.57
C ASN A 716 -15.61 13.02 -20.59
N PHE A 717 -16.49 12.07 -20.93
CA PHE A 717 -17.94 12.22 -20.84
C PHE A 717 -18.48 11.27 -19.79
N ASN A 718 -19.20 11.79 -18.80
CA ASN A 718 -19.89 10.99 -17.82
C ASN A 718 -21.40 11.10 -18.11
N PHE A 719 -22.01 9.98 -18.37
CA PHE A 719 -23.45 9.87 -18.56
C PHE A 719 -24.06 9.18 -17.33
N ARG A 720 -25.21 9.69 -16.86
CA ARG A 720 -26.02 9.09 -15.82
C ARG A 720 -27.50 9.18 -16.19
N GLY A 721 -28.17 8.03 -16.22
CA GLY A 721 -29.62 7.92 -16.32
C GLY A 721 -30.18 7.40 -14.99
N TRP A 722 -31.29 8.00 -14.54
CA TRP A 722 -32.00 7.56 -13.33
C TRP A 722 -33.51 7.52 -13.59
N ALA A 723 -34.20 6.51 -13.05
CA ALA A 723 -35.65 6.45 -13.07
C ALA A 723 -36.13 5.81 -11.74
N GLY A 724 -37.27 6.28 -11.25
CA GLY A 724 -37.92 5.70 -10.07
C GLY A 724 -39.42 5.97 -10.06
N ASP A 725 -40.14 5.06 -9.39
CA ASP A 725 -41.59 5.13 -9.29
C ASP A 725 -42.06 4.69 -7.90
N PHE A 726 -43.30 5.08 -7.57
CA PHE A 726 -43.95 4.78 -6.30
C PHE A 726 -45.21 3.97 -6.55
N TYR A 727 -45.49 3.08 -5.59
CA TYR A 727 -46.76 2.37 -5.46
C TYR A 727 -47.26 2.66 -4.03
N ASN A 728 -48.33 3.46 -3.94
CA ASN A 728 -48.79 3.97 -2.64
C ASN A 728 -50.33 3.99 -2.55
N ASP A 729 -50.81 3.65 -1.35
CA ASP A 729 -52.23 3.77 -0.98
C ASP A 729 -52.50 5.00 -0.10
N LYS A 730 -51.43 5.66 0.39
CA LYS A 730 -51.53 6.85 1.28
C LYS A 730 -50.42 7.86 0.87
N GLU A 731 -50.55 9.07 1.44
CA GLU A 731 -49.55 10.13 1.24
C GLU A 731 -48.16 9.64 1.67
N ILE A 732 -47.16 9.89 0.79
CA ILE A 732 -45.76 9.48 1.03
C ILE A 732 -45.11 10.49 1.97
N PRO A 733 -44.49 10.03 3.09
CA PRO A 733 -43.77 10.93 3.99
C PRO A 733 -42.64 11.68 3.27
N ASN A 734 -42.47 12.96 3.61
CA ASN A 734 -41.60 13.89 2.88
C ASN A 734 -40.19 13.34 2.69
N GLN A 735 -39.59 12.68 3.68
CA GLN A 735 -38.24 12.12 3.61
C GLN A 735 -38.08 10.96 2.61
N TYR A 736 -39.16 10.35 2.14
CA TYR A 736 -39.14 9.23 1.17
C TYR A 736 -39.54 9.66 -0.26
N ARG A 737 -40.06 10.89 -0.46
CA ARG A 737 -40.38 11.44 -1.78
C ARG A 737 -39.15 11.49 -2.69
N THR A 738 -39.34 11.53 -3.98
CA THR A 738 -38.27 11.79 -4.95
C THR A 738 -38.13 13.28 -5.22
N TYR A 739 -37.05 13.88 -4.76
CA TYR A 739 -36.73 15.28 -5.02
C TYR A 739 -35.95 15.42 -6.31
N LEU A 740 -36.33 16.37 -7.17
CA LEU A 740 -35.68 16.58 -8.49
C LEU A 740 -34.23 17.05 -8.35
N SER A 741 -33.92 17.83 -7.32
CA SER A 741 -32.54 18.30 -7.00
C SER A 741 -31.65 17.23 -6.35
N GLY A 742 -32.19 16.12 -5.91
CA GLY A 742 -31.52 15.07 -5.15
C GLY A 742 -32.40 14.54 -4.02
N GLY A 743 -31.89 13.59 -3.26
CA GLY A 743 -32.60 13.01 -2.11
C GLY A 743 -32.09 13.53 -0.76
N ILE A 744 -32.93 13.43 0.24
CA ILE A 744 -32.56 13.56 1.65
C ILE A 744 -32.25 12.17 2.21
N ASP A 745 -31.54 12.11 3.34
CA ASP A 745 -31.28 10.87 4.04
C ASP A 745 -32.42 10.51 5.00
N PRO A 746 -33.34 9.61 4.64
CA PRO A 746 -34.49 9.30 5.47
C PRO A 746 -34.12 8.49 6.71
N THR A 747 -32.93 7.88 6.74
CA THR A 747 -32.46 7.00 7.82
C THR A 747 -31.44 7.66 8.73
N PHE A 748 -31.06 8.89 8.46
CA PHE A 748 -30.03 9.62 9.22
C PHE A 748 -28.71 8.82 9.29
N SER A 749 -28.34 8.14 8.21
CA SER A 749 -27.17 7.25 8.16
C SER A 749 -25.83 7.98 8.14
N ARG A 750 -25.85 9.30 8.02
CA ARG A 750 -24.67 10.16 8.05
C ARG A 750 -24.83 11.23 9.13
N HIS A 751 -23.78 11.43 9.91
CA HIS A 751 -23.65 12.58 10.78
C HIS A 751 -23.43 13.82 9.90
N ILE A 752 -24.51 14.53 9.61
CA ILE A 752 -24.44 15.82 8.94
C ILE A 752 -24.40 16.87 10.04
N TYR A 753 -23.31 17.60 10.13
CA TYR A 753 -23.08 18.62 11.16
C TYR A 753 -24.18 19.68 11.23
N ASP A 754 -24.96 19.81 10.18
CA ASP A 754 -25.94 20.84 10.08
C ASP A 754 -27.26 20.37 9.42
N ARG A 755 -28.00 19.54 10.13
CA ARG A 755 -29.42 19.27 9.79
C ARG A 755 -30.26 20.39 10.38
N THR A 756 -30.21 21.55 9.74
CA THR A 756 -30.63 22.75 10.43
C THR A 756 -32.12 23.04 10.36
N GLY A 757 -32.84 22.48 9.43
CA GLY A 757 -34.18 22.96 9.15
C GLY A 757 -34.25 24.47 8.87
N GLN A 758 -33.10 25.14 8.73
CA GLN A 758 -33.05 26.56 8.40
C GLN A 758 -33.04 26.80 6.90
N SER A 759 -33.66 27.85 6.50
CA SER A 759 -33.76 28.30 5.10
C SER A 759 -32.44 28.82 4.51
N ASN A 760 -31.29 28.60 5.15
CA ASN A 760 -30.00 28.97 4.60
C ASN A 760 -29.62 28.00 3.48
N PHE A 761 -29.57 28.48 2.25
CA PHE A 761 -29.27 27.70 1.05
C PHE A 761 -27.97 26.88 1.12
N SER A 762 -26.91 27.47 1.67
CA SER A 762 -25.60 26.78 1.79
C SER A 762 -25.67 25.57 2.72
N LEU A 763 -26.42 25.67 3.79
CA LEU A 763 -26.59 24.60 4.77
C LEU A 763 -27.50 23.50 4.26
N MET A 764 -28.56 23.86 3.52
CA MET A 764 -29.46 22.91 2.89
C MET A 764 -28.77 22.10 1.77
N GLN A 765 -27.89 22.70 0.98
CA GLN A 765 -27.10 21.99 -0.03
C GLN A 765 -26.27 20.86 0.58
N ASN A 766 -25.70 21.05 1.75
CA ASN A 766 -24.90 20.07 2.45
C ASN A 766 -25.72 18.92 3.05
N GLN A 767 -27.02 19.08 3.16
CA GLN A 767 -27.94 18.05 3.69
C GLN A 767 -28.46 17.09 2.61
N TYR A 768 -28.34 17.46 1.33
CA TYR A 768 -28.82 16.64 0.23
C TYR A 768 -27.83 15.56 -0.15
N ILE A 769 -28.33 14.32 -0.16
CA ILE A 769 -27.61 13.19 -0.78
C ILE A 769 -27.92 13.23 -2.27
N GLN A 770 -26.91 13.21 -3.11
CA GLN A 770 -27.09 13.08 -4.56
C GLN A 770 -27.74 11.73 -4.88
N SER A 771 -29.05 11.75 -5.06
CA SER A 771 -29.90 10.62 -5.40
C SER A 771 -31.01 11.10 -6.35
N GLY A 772 -31.87 10.20 -6.79
CA GLY A 772 -32.95 10.57 -7.72
C GLY A 772 -32.44 11.20 -9.01
N PRO A 773 -33.19 12.07 -9.65
CA PRO A 773 -32.83 12.78 -10.90
C PRO A 773 -31.60 13.65 -10.78
N ALA A 774 -31.32 14.20 -9.60
CA ALA A 774 -30.14 15.03 -9.26
C ALA A 774 -29.92 16.21 -10.26
N LEU A 775 -30.96 17.00 -10.53
CA LEU A 775 -30.89 18.15 -11.41
C LEU A 775 -30.18 19.33 -10.74
N ARG A 776 -28.98 19.63 -11.18
CA ARG A 776 -28.08 20.65 -10.58
C ARG A 776 -28.62 22.07 -10.76
N GLY A 777 -29.31 22.32 -11.83
CA GLY A 777 -29.94 23.62 -12.10
C GLY A 777 -31.08 24.04 -11.16
N LEU A 778 -31.62 23.05 -10.40
CA LEU A 778 -32.67 23.27 -9.41
C LEU A 778 -32.16 23.55 -8.00
N LEU A 779 -30.84 23.57 -7.79
CA LEU A 779 -30.21 23.90 -6.51
C LEU A 779 -30.33 25.41 -6.16
N LYS A 780 -31.47 26.03 -6.51
CA LYS A 780 -31.86 27.38 -6.05
C LYS A 780 -32.90 27.24 -4.94
N LYS A 781 -32.94 28.24 -4.02
CA LYS A 781 -33.75 28.20 -2.81
C LYS A 781 -35.23 27.85 -3.09
N ASP A 782 -35.80 28.39 -4.17
CA ASP A 782 -37.20 28.23 -4.47
C ASP A 782 -37.57 26.88 -5.12
N ASN A 783 -36.59 26.11 -5.55
CA ASN A 783 -36.79 24.83 -6.25
C ASN A 783 -36.29 23.58 -5.47
N LEU A 784 -35.73 23.76 -4.26
CA LEU A 784 -35.19 22.66 -3.48
C LEU A 784 -36.21 21.61 -3.08
N PHE A 785 -37.46 22.02 -2.90
CA PHE A 785 -38.53 21.16 -2.38
C PHE A 785 -39.40 20.56 -3.49
N VAL A 786 -39.04 20.76 -4.76
CA VAL A 786 -39.78 20.13 -5.86
C VAL A 786 -39.57 18.62 -5.78
N SER A 787 -40.62 17.92 -5.44
CA SER A 787 -40.64 16.48 -5.23
C SER A 787 -41.82 15.84 -5.95
N SER A 788 -41.75 14.55 -6.19
CA SER A 788 -42.81 13.74 -6.77
C SER A 788 -43.09 12.51 -5.93
N GLU A 789 -44.32 12.04 -5.97
CA GLU A 789 -44.86 10.81 -5.42
C GLU A 789 -45.21 9.79 -6.52
N SER A 790 -44.87 10.10 -7.77
CA SER A 790 -45.10 9.27 -8.95
C SER A 790 -43.81 9.04 -9.72
N MET A 791 -43.93 8.40 -10.87
CA MET A 791 -42.76 8.12 -11.73
C MET A 791 -41.99 9.38 -12.07
N VAL A 792 -40.70 9.33 -11.90
CA VAL A 792 -39.74 10.39 -12.24
C VAL A 792 -38.54 9.79 -12.92
N TRP A 793 -38.01 10.47 -13.93
CA TRP A 793 -36.74 10.10 -14.55
C TRP A 793 -35.83 11.33 -14.70
N GLY A 794 -34.54 11.08 -14.85
CA GLY A 794 -33.54 12.12 -15.09
C GLY A 794 -32.30 11.61 -15.82
N VAL A 795 -31.75 12.48 -16.64
CA VAL A 795 -30.50 12.25 -17.36
C VAL A 795 -29.52 13.37 -17.04
N ASN A 796 -28.32 13.02 -16.67
CA ASN A 796 -27.23 13.94 -16.42
C ASN A 796 -26.07 13.63 -17.36
N LEU A 797 -25.51 14.66 -17.97
CA LEU A 797 -24.34 14.60 -18.83
C LEU A 797 -23.28 15.57 -18.31
N ASP A 798 -22.07 15.05 -18.04
CA ASP A 798 -20.90 15.86 -17.77
C ASP A 798 -19.88 15.71 -18.90
N ALA A 799 -19.32 16.82 -19.34
CA ALA A 799 -18.24 16.86 -20.32
C ALA A 799 -17.03 17.61 -19.74
N LYS A 800 -15.88 16.96 -19.75
CA LYS A 800 -14.56 17.55 -19.45
C LYS A 800 -13.70 17.43 -20.69
N ILE A 801 -13.31 18.59 -21.25
CA ILE A 801 -12.54 18.67 -22.50
C ILE A 801 -11.26 19.45 -22.20
N ALA A 802 -10.12 18.73 -22.13
CA ALA A 802 -8.80 19.30 -21.90
C ALA A 802 -8.77 20.26 -20.68
N PHE A 803 -8.38 21.51 -20.93
CA PHE A 803 -8.29 22.59 -19.92
C PHE A 803 -9.56 23.43 -19.79
N LEU A 804 -10.60 23.14 -20.56
CA LEU A 804 -11.85 23.88 -20.49
C LEU A 804 -12.60 23.61 -19.18
N PRO A 805 -13.46 24.53 -18.72
CA PRO A 805 -14.37 24.28 -17.62
C PRO A 805 -15.20 23.02 -17.85
N LYS A 806 -15.59 22.35 -16.78
CA LYS A 806 -16.51 21.21 -16.87
C LYS A 806 -17.90 21.70 -17.27
N PHE A 807 -18.43 21.18 -18.35
CA PHE A 807 -19.80 21.42 -18.78
C PHE A 807 -20.72 20.36 -18.24
N PHE A 808 -21.95 20.73 -17.94
CA PHE A 808 -23.00 19.79 -17.58
C PHE A 808 -24.33 20.11 -18.23
N TYR A 809 -25.11 19.10 -18.48
CA TYR A 809 -26.47 19.19 -18.96
C TYR A 809 -27.35 18.19 -18.23
N ASP A 810 -28.48 18.66 -17.68
CA ASP A 810 -29.43 17.85 -16.92
C ASP A 810 -30.83 18.04 -17.49
N ILE A 811 -31.55 16.93 -17.61
CA ILE A 811 -32.95 16.91 -18.01
C ILE A 811 -33.70 15.88 -17.16
N ALA A 812 -34.94 16.20 -16.78
CA ALA A 812 -35.81 15.24 -16.07
C ALA A 812 -37.26 15.45 -16.50
N GLY A 813 -38.06 14.42 -16.23
CA GLY A 813 -39.48 14.41 -16.46
C GLY A 813 -40.18 13.38 -15.56
N GLY A 814 -41.53 13.48 -15.47
CA GLY A 814 -42.34 12.59 -14.66
C GLY A 814 -43.71 13.13 -14.43
#